data_2f57f36c1b700df1706e7b3155204a57
#
_entry.id   2f57f36c1b700df1706e7b3155204a57
#
_cell.length_a   1.000
_cell.length_b   1.000
_cell.length_c   1.000
_cell.angle_alpha   90.00
_cell.angle_beta   90.00
_cell.angle_gamma   90.00
#
_symmetry.space_group_name_H-M   'P 1'
#
loop_
_entity.id
_entity.type
_entity.pdbx_description
1 polymer ?
#
loop_
_entity_poly.entity_id
_entity_poly.type
_entity_poly.pdbx_seq_one_letter_code
_entity_poly.pdbx_strand_id
1 'polypeptide(L)'
;QQMETEQRLGQVADYEHPYITLLPEFEERQVKTFGKMASEGMIFQGLKPVYWSPFNETAVADSEIVYRDVKDATIYLAFQIADGKGVLDSDDYYVIWTTTPWTIPSNEAVCLNDNLEYAEVQTEKGKLVFLAKFVDQLLEKFNLENQGVLRTFKGRELEGITYHHVVLDKECPTLLGKHVTDEDGTGVVHTAGGHGLDDFLVCAKYGIAPINTVDYQGNMNEEAGKYQGMFFEDCSKAVIHDMNEKGCLLAVENITHSYPHDDRLKKKVIFRAVKQWFCSIDKLKPQLLDEIDNKITWHNSFGQKRMHNMIADRGDWCISRQRLWGVPIPIIYNEDGSPIMELEVFNHIAELFGKYGSNYWFEHEAKDLLPEGYTNPKSPNGNFTKEKDIMDVWFDSGSSWNELQARGYDYPCDLYFEGSDQYRGWFNSSLIVSTAVNGTAPYKEVLSHGYVVDSKGEKMSKSVGNVVNPMDIINVNGADVFRLWAMTSDFKEDLKLGPSNIKQVSDQYRKIRNTFRFLLGNINANDFDPKKDMVAYDDLTAVDQYILVKLNDVVKEVRKDCEEYDYVDTSKVLMNFMVNELSSYYCDFTKDILYCNALNDTRRRQVQTVYWKCLDALVKLWAPFLCYTTEEVWMHFNNDEAESVHYCHFPTVESYANADALKEEFASLLDVRTDVMKALEESRNAKTIG
;
A
#
# COMPACT_ATOMS: atom_id res chain seq x y z
N GLN A 1 10.42 14.21 19.06
CA GLN A 1 10.59 12.79 19.45
C GLN A 1 10.87 11.90 18.24
N GLN A 2 10.02 11.85 17.17
CA GLN A 2 10.29 11.06 15.95
C GLN A 2 11.61 11.49 15.31
N MET A 3 11.77 12.76 15.01
CA MET A 3 13.01 13.34 14.45
C MET A 3 14.26 12.96 15.26
N GLU A 4 14.22 13.07 16.58
CA GLU A 4 15.33 12.69 17.46
C GLU A 4 15.64 11.18 17.37
N THR A 5 14.61 10.35 17.26
CA THR A 5 14.77 8.90 17.08
C THR A 5 15.43 8.58 15.74
N GLU A 6 14.99 9.22 14.67
CA GLU A 6 15.52 9.03 13.32
C GLU A 6 16.98 9.50 13.23
N GLN A 7 17.30 10.69 13.78
CA GLN A 7 18.67 11.18 13.90
C GLN A 7 19.53 10.20 14.71
N ARG A 8 19.00 9.66 15.81
CA ARG A 8 19.72 8.68 16.64
C ARG A 8 19.94 7.34 15.93
N LEU A 9 19.07 6.98 14.98
CA LEU A 9 19.24 5.84 14.07
C LEU A 9 20.27 6.10 12.98
N GLY A 10 20.77 7.32 12.82
CA GLY A 10 21.72 7.70 11.77
C GLY A 10 21.07 7.89 10.41
N GLN A 11 19.78 8.25 10.38
CA GLN A 11 19.11 8.66 9.15
C GLN A 11 19.56 10.08 8.77
N VAL A 12 19.88 10.28 7.50
CA VAL A 12 20.27 11.57 6.94
C VAL A 12 19.07 12.18 6.22
N ALA A 13 18.67 13.36 6.66
CA ALA A 13 17.57 14.14 6.07
C ALA A 13 17.76 15.62 6.36
N ASP A 14 17.06 16.50 5.62
CA ASP A 14 16.97 17.91 5.96
C ASP A 14 15.95 18.15 7.08
N TYR A 15 16.42 17.98 8.32
CA TYR A 15 15.60 18.15 9.52
C TYR A 15 15.30 19.61 9.86
N GLU A 16 16.01 20.57 9.27
CA GLU A 16 15.77 22.00 9.44
C GLU A 16 14.60 22.50 8.60
N HIS A 17 14.38 21.87 7.44
CA HIS A 17 13.29 22.19 6.53
C HIS A 17 12.43 20.94 6.25
N PRO A 18 11.72 20.42 7.26
CA PRO A 18 10.94 19.21 7.11
C PRO A 18 9.80 19.40 6.11
N TYR A 19 9.38 18.30 5.48
CA TYR A 19 8.17 18.26 4.69
C TYR A 19 6.94 18.28 5.61
N ILE A 20 6.08 19.29 5.46
CA ILE A 20 4.87 19.48 6.28
C ILE A 20 3.71 19.88 5.38
N THR A 21 2.67 19.06 5.30
CA THR A 21 1.48 19.32 4.48
C THR A 21 0.59 20.43 5.01
N LEU A 22 0.78 20.88 6.26
CA LEU A 22 0.06 21.98 6.90
C LEU A 22 0.60 23.37 6.50
N LEU A 23 1.73 23.44 5.80
CA LEU A 23 2.31 24.71 5.38
C LEU A 23 1.46 25.36 4.28
N PRO A 24 1.21 26.67 4.35
CA PRO A 24 0.44 27.41 3.35
C PRO A 24 0.94 27.20 1.91
N GLU A 25 2.24 27.10 1.71
CA GLU A 25 2.86 26.88 0.40
C GLU A 25 2.51 25.49 -0.17
N PHE A 26 2.34 24.48 0.69
CA PHE A 26 1.90 23.16 0.26
C PHE A 26 0.43 23.18 -0.13
N GLU A 27 -0.44 23.79 0.70
CA GLU A 27 -1.86 23.95 0.42
C GLU A 27 -2.10 24.74 -0.88
N GLU A 28 -1.31 25.78 -1.15
CA GLU A 28 -1.34 26.53 -2.42
C GLU A 28 -1.10 25.60 -3.61
N ARG A 29 -0.02 24.81 -3.57
CA ARG A 29 0.32 23.90 -4.66
C ARG A 29 -0.72 22.79 -4.85
N GLN A 30 -1.29 22.30 -3.75
CA GLN A 30 -2.37 21.33 -3.78
C GLN A 30 -3.64 21.88 -4.45
N VAL A 31 -4.03 23.10 -4.11
CA VAL A 31 -5.19 23.77 -4.73
C VAL A 31 -4.94 24.07 -6.22
N LYS A 32 -3.73 24.45 -6.62
CA LYS A 32 -3.35 24.60 -8.03
C LYS A 32 -3.47 23.26 -8.79
N THR A 33 -3.01 22.17 -8.18
CA THR A 33 -3.15 20.81 -8.71
C THR A 33 -4.61 20.43 -8.91
N PHE A 34 -5.44 20.65 -7.89
CA PHE A 34 -6.89 20.43 -7.96
C PHE A 34 -7.52 21.29 -9.08
N GLY A 35 -7.19 22.58 -9.13
CA GLY A 35 -7.73 23.50 -10.10
C GLY A 35 -7.41 23.12 -11.55
N LYS A 36 -6.19 22.62 -11.81
CA LYS A 36 -5.81 22.11 -13.11
C LYS A 36 -6.67 20.89 -13.50
N MET A 37 -6.77 19.90 -12.62
CA MET A 37 -7.60 18.71 -12.87
C MET A 37 -9.08 19.07 -13.07
N ALA A 38 -9.59 20.02 -12.28
CA ALA A 38 -10.98 20.46 -12.34
C ALA A 38 -11.29 21.21 -13.66
N SER A 39 -10.42 22.14 -14.06
CA SER A 39 -10.59 22.91 -15.32
C SER A 39 -10.50 22.03 -16.57
N GLU A 40 -9.78 20.91 -16.50
CA GLU A 40 -9.68 19.91 -17.58
C GLU A 40 -10.84 18.87 -17.54
N GLY A 41 -11.78 19.04 -16.62
CA GLY A 41 -12.97 18.18 -16.50
C GLY A 41 -12.70 16.79 -15.96
N MET A 42 -11.61 16.61 -15.19
CA MET A 42 -11.32 15.37 -14.46
C MET A 42 -12.04 15.33 -13.12
N ILE A 43 -12.30 16.49 -12.51
CA ILE A 43 -13.07 16.62 -11.28
C ILE A 43 -14.52 16.98 -11.63
N PHE A 44 -15.45 16.22 -11.10
CA PHE A 44 -16.88 16.44 -11.34
C PHE A 44 -17.74 16.09 -10.12
N GLN A 45 -18.93 16.69 -10.05
CA GLN A 45 -19.90 16.38 -9.02
C GLN A 45 -20.89 15.31 -9.56
N GLY A 46 -21.15 14.28 -8.77
CA GLY A 46 -22.05 13.21 -9.14
C GLY A 46 -22.82 12.65 -7.96
N LEU A 47 -24.00 12.08 -8.25
CA LEU A 47 -24.77 11.28 -7.30
C LEU A 47 -24.44 9.82 -7.56
N LYS A 48 -23.66 9.19 -6.70
CA LYS A 48 -23.22 7.78 -6.83
C LYS A 48 -23.20 7.09 -5.47
N PRO A 49 -23.43 5.77 -5.40
CA PRO A 49 -23.18 5.01 -4.19
C PRO A 49 -21.68 5.05 -3.82
N VAL A 50 -21.41 5.41 -2.59
CA VAL A 50 -20.08 5.40 -1.98
C VAL A 50 -20.14 4.64 -0.66
N TYR A 51 -19.00 4.15 -0.18
CA TYR A 51 -18.90 3.71 1.21
C TYR A 51 -19.20 4.89 2.12
N TRP A 52 -20.16 4.71 2.99
CA TRP A 52 -20.61 5.71 3.96
C TRP A 52 -20.51 5.17 5.38
N SER A 53 -19.87 5.92 6.26
CA SER A 53 -19.84 5.63 7.69
C SER A 53 -20.97 6.37 8.41
N PRO A 54 -22.07 5.70 8.80
CA PRO A 54 -23.17 6.35 9.50
C PRO A 54 -22.76 6.92 10.86
N PHE A 55 -21.74 6.33 11.48
CA PHE A 55 -21.23 6.73 12.79
C PHE A 55 -20.31 7.96 12.74
N ASN A 56 -19.68 8.22 11.59
CA ASN A 56 -18.84 9.39 11.33
C ASN A 56 -19.52 10.41 10.40
N GLU A 57 -20.65 10.06 9.83
CA GLU A 57 -21.43 10.89 8.88
C GLU A 57 -20.58 11.39 7.70
N THR A 58 -19.74 10.51 7.14
CA THR A 58 -18.81 10.87 6.05
C THR A 58 -18.63 9.72 5.06
N ALA A 59 -18.31 10.07 3.81
CA ALA A 59 -17.79 9.14 2.84
C ALA A 59 -16.44 8.58 3.29
N VAL A 60 -16.17 7.32 2.94
CA VAL A 60 -14.96 6.56 3.32
C VAL A 60 -14.31 6.02 2.05
N ALA A 61 -12.98 6.15 1.95
CA ALA A 61 -12.23 5.59 0.83
C ALA A 61 -11.98 4.08 1.00
N ASP A 62 -11.73 3.36 -0.09
CA ASP A 62 -11.37 1.94 -0.06
C ASP A 62 -10.16 1.64 0.85
N SER A 63 -9.21 2.57 0.91
CA SER A 63 -8.03 2.49 1.79
C SER A 63 -8.33 2.66 3.28
N GLU A 64 -9.51 3.17 3.62
CA GLU A 64 -10.01 3.36 4.98
C GLU A 64 -10.98 2.23 5.40
N ILE A 65 -11.15 1.18 4.56
CA ILE A 65 -12.00 0.03 4.81
C ILE A 65 -11.17 -1.14 5.34
N VAL A 66 -11.66 -1.76 6.40
CA VAL A 66 -11.17 -3.05 6.90
C VAL A 66 -12.29 -4.08 6.86
N TYR A 67 -12.00 -5.24 6.32
CA TYR A 67 -12.97 -6.33 6.28
C TYR A 67 -12.92 -7.15 7.56
N ARG A 68 -14.09 -7.48 8.10
CA ARG A 68 -14.25 -8.31 9.31
C ARG A 68 -15.34 -9.32 9.10
N ASP A 69 -15.14 -10.51 9.64
CA ASP A 69 -16.17 -11.52 9.64
C ASP A 69 -17.30 -11.12 10.60
N VAL A 70 -18.52 -11.08 10.05
CA VAL A 70 -19.76 -10.79 10.80
C VAL A 70 -20.76 -11.93 10.59
N LYS A 71 -21.64 -12.09 11.56
CA LYS A 71 -22.81 -12.99 11.46
C LYS A 71 -24.03 -12.14 11.18
N ASP A 72 -24.55 -12.24 9.98
CA ASP A 72 -25.76 -11.53 9.54
C ASP A 72 -26.83 -12.51 9.07
N ALA A 73 -28.09 -12.09 9.26
CA ALA A 73 -29.22 -12.84 8.70
C ALA A 73 -29.37 -12.52 7.22
N THR A 74 -29.43 -13.54 6.39
CA THR A 74 -29.75 -13.46 4.97
C THR A 74 -31.13 -14.05 4.73
N ILE A 75 -31.85 -13.50 3.75
CA ILE A 75 -33.24 -13.84 3.47
C ILE A 75 -33.48 -14.20 2.01
N TYR A 76 -34.42 -15.09 1.80
CA TYR A 76 -34.99 -15.44 0.51
C TYR A 76 -36.43 -14.98 0.47
N LEU A 77 -36.77 -14.14 -0.54
CA LEU A 77 -38.12 -13.55 -0.68
C LEU A 77 -38.72 -13.90 -2.04
N ALA A 78 -40.05 -14.14 -2.03
CA ALA A 78 -40.86 -14.33 -3.22
C ALA A 78 -41.52 -13.00 -3.61
N PHE A 79 -41.26 -12.49 -4.84
CA PHE A 79 -41.82 -11.27 -5.40
C PHE A 79 -42.84 -11.63 -6.46
N GLN A 80 -44.11 -11.33 -6.23
CA GLN A 80 -45.20 -11.69 -7.12
C GLN A 80 -45.13 -10.92 -8.43
N ILE A 81 -45.30 -11.61 -9.56
CA ILE A 81 -45.38 -11.02 -10.90
C ILE A 81 -46.62 -10.14 -11.01
N ALA A 82 -46.48 -8.93 -11.56
CA ALA A 82 -47.56 -8.00 -11.86
C ALA A 82 -47.97 -8.09 -13.33
N ASP A 83 -47.03 -7.90 -14.26
CA ASP A 83 -47.24 -8.09 -15.71
C ASP A 83 -46.14 -9.00 -16.27
N GLY A 84 -46.48 -10.24 -16.54
CA GLY A 84 -45.56 -11.25 -17.09
C GLY A 84 -45.37 -11.19 -18.58
N LYS A 85 -45.95 -10.23 -19.28
CA LYS A 85 -45.87 -10.00 -20.74
C LYS A 85 -46.15 -11.24 -21.60
N GLY A 86 -46.96 -12.14 -21.10
CA GLY A 86 -47.30 -13.40 -21.76
C GLY A 86 -46.24 -14.48 -21.69
N VAL A 87 -45.15 -14.24 -20.91
CA VAL A 87 -44.10 -15.20 -20.63
C VAL A 87 -44.31 -15.84 -19.27
N LEU A 88 -44.53 -15.04 -18.22
CA LEU A 88 -44.89 -15.48 -16.87
C LEU A 88 -46.38 -15.17 -16.59
N ASP A 89 -46.95 -15.84 -15.62
CA ASP A 89 -48.31 -15.62 -15.16
C ASP A 89 -48.30 -14.71 -13.88
N SER A 90 -49.43 -14.09 -13.56
CA SER A 90 -49.55 -13.22 -12.37
C SER A 90 -49.50 -13.96 -11.02
N ASP A 91 -49.55 -15.29 -11.05
CA ASP A 91 -49.38 -16.17 -9.91
C ASP A 91 -47.95 -16.77 -9.79
N ASP A 92 -47.03 -16.31 -10.66
CA ASP A 92 -45.60 -16.62 -10.56
C ASP A 92 -44.90 -15.66 -9.62
N TYR A 93 -43.75 -16.11 -9.06
CA TYR A 93 -42.98 -15.35 -8.12
C TYR A 93 -41.48 -15.43 -8.47
N TYR A 94 -40.82 -14.29 -8.60
CA TYR A 94 -39.38 -14.23 -8.59
C TYR A 94 -38.86 -14.52 -7.18
N VAL A 95 -37.81 -15.35 -7.05
CA VAL A 95 -37.15 -15.61 -5.78
C VAL A 95 -35.82 -14.88 -5.71
N ILE A 96 -35.72 -13.89 -4.82
CA ILE A 96 -34.48 -13.14 -4.58
C ILE A 96 -33.79 -13.63 -3.34
N TRP A 97 -32.49 -13.34 -3.24
CA TRP A 97 -31.67 -13.53 -2.06
C TRP A 97 -30.92 -12.23 -1.73
N THR A 98 -30.87 -11.87 -0.44
CA THR A 98 -30.10 -10.71 0.03
C THR A 98 -29.49 -10.93 1.40
N THR A 99 -28.27 -10.38 1.59
CA THR A 99 -27.57 -10.32 2.88
C THR A 99 -27.84 -9.01 3.63
N THR A 100 -28.58 -8.08 3.02
CA THR A 100 -28.91 -6.76 3.55
C THR A 100 -30.42 -6.50 3.53
N PRO A 101 -31.21 -7.13 4.43
CA PRO A 101 -32.67 -6.99 4.44
C PRO A 101 -33.16 -5.55 4.52
N TRP A 102 -32.40 -4.65 5.14
CA TRP A 102 -32.73 -3.23 5.26
C TRP A 102 -32.78 -2.49 3.91
N THR A 103 -32.21 -3.06 2.82
CA THR A 103 -32.29 -2.47 1.48
C THR A 103 -33.57 -2.83 0.73
N ILE A 104 -34.39 -3.76 1.22
CA ILE A 104 -35.66 -4.15 0.58
C ILE A 104 -36.59 -2.96 0.34
N PRO A 105 -36.76 -1.99 1.26
CA PRO A 105 -37.56 -0.79 0.95
C PRO A 105 -37.03 0.02 -0.23
N SER A 106 -35.76 -0.06 -0.54
CA SER A 106 -35.10 0.62 -1.67
C SER A 106 -35.13 -0.19 -2.96
N ASN A 107 -35.85 -1.31 -3.01
CA ASN A 107 -35.93 -2.13 -4.23
C ASN A 107 -36.47 -1.31 -5.39
N GLU A 108 -35.73 -1.27 -6.51
CA GLU A 108 -36.09 -0.55 -7.74
C GLU A 108 -36.30 -1.52 -8.91
N ALA A 109 -35.62 -2.68 -8.85
CA ALA A 109 -35.68 -3.69 -9.87
C ALA A 109 -35.26 -5.06 -9.35
N VAL A 110 -35.45 -6.12 -10.13
CA VAL A 110 -34.65 -7.34 -10.09
C VAL A 110 -33.75 -7.41 -11.31
N CYS A 111 -32.55 -7.95 -11.16
CA CYS A 111 -31.60 -8.11 -12.26
C CYS A 111 -31.33 -9.59 -12.54
N LEU A 112 -31.37 -9.95 -13.83
CA LEU A 112 -31.07 -11.28 -14.35
C LEU A 112 -29.87 -11.24 -15.28
N ASN A 113 -29.24 -12.39 -15.53
CA ASN A 113 -28.22 -12.54 -16.56
C ASN A 113 -28.87 -13.00 -17.88
N ASP A 114 -28.60 -12.32 -18.95
CA ASP A 114 -29.19 -12.55 -20.29
C ASP A 114 -28.98 -13.98 -20.83
N ASN A 115 -27.87 -14.64 -20.44
CA ASN A 115 -27.44 -15.95 -20.96
C ASN A 115 -27.75 -17.12 -20.03
N LEU A 116 -28.02 -16.86 -18.74
CA LEU A 116 -28.31 -17.92 -17.78
C LEU A 116 -29.73 -18.48 -17.99
N GLU A 117 -29.95 -19.71 -17.54
CA GLU A 117 -31.22 -20.41 -17.67
C GLU A 117 -31.99 -20.37 -16.34
N TYR A 118 -33.23 -19.89 -16.40
CA TYR A 118 -34.17 -19.77 -15.27
C TYR A 118 -35.27 -20.81 -15.39
N ALA A 119 -35.71 -21.39 -14.28
CA ALA A 119 -36.76 -22.36 -14.24
C ALA A 119 -37.98 -21.80 -13.49
N GLU A 120 -39.16 -22.04 -14.04
CA GLU A 120 -40.45 -21.92 -13.36
C GLU A 120 -40.79 -23.26 -12.74
N VAL A 121 -40.86 -23.28 -11.41
CA VAL A 121 -41.01 -24.52 -10.63
C VAL A 121 -42.28 -24.48 -9.84
N GLN A 122 -43.16 -25.48 -10.06
CA GLN A 122 -44.38 -25.65 -9.27
C GLN A 122 -44.07 -26.13 -7.86
N THR A 123 -44.64 -25.45 -6.87
CA THR A 123 -44.55 -25.83 -5.45
C THR A 123 -45.89 -25.64 -4.75
N GLU A 124 -46.00 -26.07 -3.49
CA GLU A 124 -47.19 -25.81 -2.66
C GLU A 124 -47.38 -24.33 -2.30
N LYS A 125 -46.38 -23.49 -2.49
CA LYS A 125 -46.44 -22.02 -2.28
C LYS A 125 -46.66 -21.22 -3.57
N GLY A 126 -46.92 -21.88 -4.68
CA GLY A 126 -47.08 -21.27 -5.99
C GLY A 126 -45.92 -21.61 -6.94
N LYS A 127 -45.87 -20.93 -8.06
CA LYS A 127 -44.83 -21.11 -9.07
C LYS A 127 -43.68 -20.17 -8.82
N LEU A 128 -42.50 -20.72 -8.57
CA LEU A 128 -41.28 -19.98 -8.23
C LEU A 128 -40.32 -19.92 -9.42
N VAL A 129 -39.77 -18.74 -9.69
CA VAL A 129 -38.81 -18.47 -10.79
C VAL A 129 -37.43 -18.10 -10.24
N PHE A 130 -36.42 -18.92 -10.56
CA PHE A 130 -35.01 -18.73 -10.20
C PHE A 130 -34.13 -19.57 -11.14
N LEU A 131 -32.78 -19.52 -10.95
CA LEU A 131 -31.85 -20.27 -11.81
C LEU A 131 -32.14 -21.77 -11.81
N ALA A 132 -32.28 -22.36 -13.01
CA ALA A 132 -32.54 -23.78 -13.22
C ALA A 132 -31.49 -24.68 -12.54
N LYS A 133 -30.24 -24.23 -12.49
CA LYS A 133 -29.12 -24.91 -11.82
C LYS A 133 -29.37 -25.17 -10.33
N PHE A 134 -30.13 -24.32 -9.66
CA PHE A 134 -30.30 -24.37 -8.20
C PHE A 134 -31.67 -24.94 -7.75
N VAL A 135 -32.44 -25.54 -8.62
CA VAL A 135 -33.82 -26.01 -8.32
C VAL A 135 -33.83 -26.93 -7.10
N ASP A 136 -33.08 -28.02 -7.11
CA ASP A 136 -33.10 -28.99 -6.02
C ASP A 136 -32.58 -28.40 -4.72
N GLN A 137 -31.46 -27.66 -4.80
CA GLN A 137 -30.81 -27.03 -3.65
C GLN A 137 -31.72 -26.01 -2.95
N LEU A 138 -32.37 -25.14 -3.72
CA LEU A 138 -33.23 -24.08 -3.18
C LEU A 138 -34.51 -24.64 -2.61
N LEU A 139 -35.16 -25.62 -3.28
CA LEU A 139 -36.38 -26.25 -2.78
C LEU A 139 -36.10 -27.01 -1.46
N GLU A 140 -35.00 -27.74 -1.36
CA GLU A 140 -34.57 -28.37 -0.10
C GLU A 140 -34.40 -27.30 1.01
N LYS A 141 -33.70 -26.19 0.70
CA LYS A 141 -33.50 -25.06 1.62
C LYS A 141 -34.80 -24.43 2.09
N PHE A 142 -35.81 -24.31 1.20
CA PHE A 142 -37.12 -23.74 1.52
C PHE A 142 -38.05 -24.75 2.19
N ASN A 143 -37.62 -26.00 2.30
CA ASN A 143 -38.43 -27.13 2.75
C ASN A 143 -39.73 -27.23 1.94
N LEU A 144 -39.63 -27.10 0.60
CA LEU A 144 -40.70 -27.20 -0.37
C LEU A 144 -40.55 -28.44 -1.24
N GLU A 145 -41.68 -29.09 -1.58
CA GLU A 145 -41.69 -30.24 -2.48
C GLU A 145 -41.58 -29.76 -3.94
N ASN A 146 -40.70 -30.41 -4.71
CA ASN A 146 -40.60 -30.20 -6.16
C ASN A 146 -41.76 -30.90 -6.86
N GLN A 147 -42.78 -30.11 -7.25
CA GLN A 147 -43.95 -30.60 -8.00
C GLN A 147 -43.75 -30.57 -9.52
N GLY A 148 -42.57 -30.19 -9.98
CA GLY A 148 -42.12 -30.21 -11.37
C GLY A 148 -41.65 -28.85 -11.90
N VAL A 149 -40.68 -28.89 -12.79
CA VAL A 149 -40.26 -27.73 -13.59
C VAL A 149 -41.24 -27.61 -14.75
N LEU A 150 -41.98 -26.50 -14.78
CA LEU A 150 -43.00 -26.24 -15.81
C LEU A 150 -42.42 -25.74 -17.13
N ARG A 151 -41.51 -24.79 -17.02
CA ARG A 151 -40.85 -24.13 -18.16
C ARG A 151 -39.44 -23.68 -17.79
N THR A 152 -38.57 -23.49 -18.78
CA THR A 152 -37.28 -22.82 -18.64
C THR A 152 -37.16 -21.66 -19.62
N PHE A 153 -36.40 -20.63 -19.23
CA PHE A 153 -36.23 -19.41 -19.98
C PHE A 153 -34.76 -18.98 -19.98
N LYS A 154 -34.30 -18.32 -21.01
CA LYS A 154 -33.08 -17.48 -20.89
C LYS A 154 -33.46 -16.15 -20.27
N GLY A 155 -32.55 -15.60 -19.44
CA GLY A 155 -32.85 -14.34 -18.76
C GLY A 155 -33.33 -13.21 -19.66
N ARG A 156 -32.83 -13.12 -20.90
CA ARG A 156 -33.28 -12.15 -21.92
C ARG A 156 -34.73 -12.27 -22.29
N GLU A 157 -35.37 -13.42 -22.09
CA GLU A 157 -36.80 -13.63 -22.38
C GLU A 157 -37.70 -13.04 -21.28
N LEU A 158 -37.12 -12.79 -20.11
CA LEU A 158 -37.78 -12.25 -18.94
C LEU A 158 -37.58 -10.73 -18.78
N GLU A 159 -36.83 -10.07 -19.68
CA GLU A 159 -36.56 -8.64 -19.63
C GLU A 159 -37.83 -7.80 -19.68
N GLY A 160 -37.91 -6.82 -18.76
CA GLY A 160 -39.01 -5.86 -18.70
C GLY A 160 -40.33 -6.43 -18.15
N ILE A 161 -40.38 -7.68 -17.68
CA ILE A 161 -41.47 -8.18 -16.83
C ILE A 161 -41.55 -7.34 -15.58
N THR A 162 -42.73 -7.00 -15.05
CA THR A 162 -42.90 -6.27 -13.82
C THR A 162 -43.41 -7.16 -12.69
N TYR A 163 -43.06 -6.79 -11.46
CA TYR A 163 -43.48 -7.47 -10.24
C TYR A 163 -43.90 -6.45 -9.17
N HIS A 164 -44.76 -6.88 -8.23
CA HIS A 164 -45.20 -6.05 -7.11
C HIS A 164 -44.09 -5.89 -6.07
N HIS A 165 -43.80 -4.64 -5.71
CA HIS A 165 -42.88 -4.35 -4.62
C HIS A 165 -43.45 -4.83 -3.27
N VAL A 166 -42.65 -5.57 -2.47
CA VAL A 166 -43.15 -6.23 -1.25
C VAL A 166 -43.44 -5.28 -0.07
N VAL A 167 -42.94 -4.03 -0.11
CA VAL A 167 -43.12 -3.03 0.97
C VAL A 167 -43.97 -1.86 0.49
N LEU A 168 -43.69 -1.31 -0.66
CA LEU A 168 -44.32 -0.11 -1.21
C LEU A 168 -45.41 -0.49 -2.25
N ASP A 169 -46.40 0.37 -2.43
CA ASP A 169 -47.44 0.19 -3.46
C ASP A 169 -46.92 0.68 -4.83
N LYS A 170 -46.05 -0.10 -5.43
CA LYS A 170 -45.50 0.14 -6.78
C LYS A 170 -45.11 -1.15 -7.48
N GLU A 171 -45.02 -1.09 -8.79
CA GLU A 171 -44.44 -2.14 -9.62
C GLU A 171 -42.98 -1.82 -9.96
N CYS A 172 -42.16 -2.86 -10.04
CA CYS A 172 -40.75 -2.76 -10.37
C CYS A 172 -40.41 -3.64 -11.58
N PRO A 173 -39.48 -3.22 -12.45
CA PRO A 173 -39.11 -3.94 -13.66
C PRO A 173 -38.03 -5.01 -13.42
N THR A 174 -37.95 -5.94 -14.39
CA THR A 174 -36.86 -6.88 -14.55
C THR A 174 -35.81 -6.33 -15.52
N LEU A 175 -34.55 -6.25 -15.08
CA LEU A 175 -33.41 -5.73 -15.84
C LEU A 175 -32.44 -6.84 -16.19
N LEU A 176 -31.51 -6.56 -17.11
CA LEU A 176 -30.42 -7.46 -17.47
C LEU A 176 -29.06 -6.88 -17.09
N GLY A 177 -28.24 -7.67 -16.34
CA GLY A 177 -26.90 -7.29 -15.90
C GLY A 177 -25.93 -8.46 -15.91
N LYS A 178 -24.70 -8.20 -16.36
CA LYS A 178 -23.64 -9.22 -16.43
C LYS A 178 -23.03 -9.56 -15.07
N HIS A 179 -23.25 -8.73 -14.05
CA HIS A 179 -22.82 -8.96 -12.68
C HIS A 179 -23.57 -10.12 -12.00
N VAL A 180 -24.73 -10.51 -12.53
CA VAL A 180 -25.46 -11.69 -12.04
C VAL A 180 -24.74 -12.95 -12.49
N THR A 181 -24.31 -13.76 -11.51
CA THR A 181 -23.56 -15.01 -11.73
C THR A 181 -24.40 -16.24 -11.36
N ASP A 182 -23.89 -17.42 -11.68
CA ASP A 182 -24.47 -18.72 -11.30
C ASP A 182 -23.66 -19.42 -10.20
N GLU A 183 -22.93 -18.65 -9.39
CA GLU A 183 -22.08 -19.18 -8.32
C GLU A 183 -22.87 -19.33 -7.01
N ASP A 184 -23.65 -18.29 -6.66
CA ASP A 184 -24.41 -18.19 -5.41
C ASP A 184 -25.81 -17.59 -5.60
N GLY A 185 -26.64 -17.71 -4.57
CA GLY A 185 -27.95 -17.08 -4.47
C GLY A 185 -29.04 -17.78 -5.30
N THR A 186 -29.86 -17.00 -5.97
CA THR A 186 -31.00 -17.49 -6.76
C THR A 186 -30.89 -17.17 -8.25
N GLY A 187 -29.90 -16.36 -8.63
CA GLY A 187 -29.76 -15.78 -9.97
C GLY A 187 -30.76 -14.67 -10.30
N VAL A 188 -31.65 -14.35 -9.37
CA VAL A 188 -32.55 -13.19 -9.43
C VAL A 188 -32.05 -12.22 -8.36
N VAL A 189 -31.37 -11.16 -8.79
CA VAL A 189 -30.70 -10.24 -7.86
C VAL A 189 -31.61 -9.08 -7.52
N HIS A 190 -31.91 -8.90 -6.23
CA HIS A 190 -32.55 -7.72 -5.70
C HIS A 190 -31.65 -6.50 -6.00
N THR A 191 -32.19 -5.50 -6.66
CA THR A 191 -31.46 -4.34 -7.18
C THR A 191 -31.95 -3.06 -6.52
N ALA A 192 -31.02 -2.36 -5.86
CA ALA A 192 -31.24 -1.09 -5.16
C ALA A 192 -30.14 -0.09 -5.55
N GLY A 193 -30.38 0.73 -6.58
CA GLY A 193 -29.40 1.63 -7.18
C GLY A 193 -28.78 2.66 -6.21
N GLY A 194 -29.45 2.95 -5.10
CA GLY A 194 -28.93 3.81 -4.05
C GLY A 194 -27.94 3.14 -3.09
N HIS A 195 -27.85 1.80 -3.10
CA HIS A 195 -27.13 1.01 -2.08
C HIS A 195 -26.17 -0.04 -2.64
N GLY A 196 -25.87 -0.01 -3.94
CA GLY A 196 -24.90 -0.88 -4.59
C GLY A 196 -24.33 -0.25 -5.87
N LEU A 197 -23.04 -0.44 -6.14
CA LEU A 197 -22.42 0.15 -7.34
C LEU A 197 -22.90 -0.54 -8.61
N ASP A 198 -22.95 -1.88 -8.63
CA ASP A 198 -23.45 -2.64 -9.78
C ASP A 198 -24.94 -2.37 -10.02
N ASP A 199 -25.71 -2.26 -8.94
CA ASP A 199 -27.13 -1.89 -8.98
C ASP A 199 -27.32 -0.49 -9.58
N PHE A 200 -26.50 0.47 -9.13
CA PHE A 200 -26.51 1.82 -9.69
C PHE A 200 -26.21 1.83 -11.20
N LEU A 201 -25.16 1.11 -11.62
CA LEU A 201 -24.76 1.08 -13.03
C LEU A 201 -25.82 0.44 -13.92
N VAL A 202 -26.44 -0.64 -13.48
CA VAL A 202 -27.52 -1.27 -14.24
C VAL A 202 -28.79 -0.40 -14.25
N CYS A 203 -29.18 0.19 -13.13
CA CYS A 203 -30.31 1.13 -13.06
C CYS A 203 -30.09 2.34 -13.97
N ALA A 204 -28.91 2.93 -13.98
CA ALA A 204 -28.54 4.06 -14.83
C ALA A 204 -28.68 3.72 -16.34
N LYS A 205 -28.27 2.49 -16.74
CA LYS A 205 -28.43 2.01 -18.13
C LYS A 205 -29.89 1.99 -18.58
N TYR A 206 -30.82 1.73 -17.66
CA TYR A 206 -32.27 1.72 -17.93
C TYR A 206 -32.96 3.03 -17.59
N GLY A 207 -32.21 4.08 -17.21
CA GLY A 207 -32.78 5.41 -16.90
C GLY A 207 -33.47 5.48 -15.53
N ILE A 208 -33.21 4.53 -14.63
CA ILE A 208 -33.78 4.49 -13.28
C ILE A 208 -32.87 5.30 -12.37
N ALA A 209 -33.41 6.34 -11.72
CA ALA A 209 -32.67 7.16 -10.76
C ALA A 209 -32.54 6.42 -9.44
N PRO A 210 -31.38 6.52 -8.74
CA PRO A 210 -31.16 5.81 -7.48
C PRO A 210 -32.04 6.39 -6.35
N ILE A 211 -32.75 5.53 -5.66
CA ILE A 211 -33.50 5.88 -4.43
C ILE A 211 -32.63 5.60 -3.22
N ASN A 212 -32.52 6.58 -2.33
CA ASN A 212 -31.77 6.45 -1.10
C ASN A 212 -32.72 6.49 0.10
N THR A 213 -32.89 5.34 0.75
CA THR A 213 -33.83 5.19 1.89
C THR A 213 -33.20 5.40 3.25
N VAL A 214 -31.92 5.78 3.32
CA VAL A 214 -31.17 5.95 4.56
C VAL A 214 -30.59 7.35 4.65
N ASP A 215 -30.73 8.01 5.80
CA ASP A 215 -30.15 9.31 6.09
C ASP A 215 -28.63 9.25 6.37
N TYR A 216 -28.00 10.37 6.72
CA TYR A 216 -26.56 10.45 7.01
C TYR A 216 -26.16 9.66 8.25
N GLN A 217 -27.06 9.55 9.24
CA GLN A 217 -26.87 8.85 10.51
C GLN A 217 -27.17 7.35 10.43
N GLY A 218 -27.62 6.85 9.28
CA GLY A 218 -27.98 5.45 9.11
C GLY A 218 -29.42 5.10 9.51
N ASN A 219 -30.27 6.10 9.73
CA ASN A 219 -31.68 5.87 9.98
C ASN A 219 -32.46 5.87 8.69
N MET A 220 -33.47 5.02 8.61
CA MET A 220 -34.38 4.97 7.47
C MET A 220 -35.13 6.30 7.35
N ASN A 221 -35.16 6.89 6.15
CA ASN A 221 -35.87 8.13 5.86
C ASN A 221 -37.31 7.89 5.39
N GLU A 222 -37.98 8.95 4.92
CA GLU A 222 -39.35 8.90 4.47
C GLU A 222 -39.61 7.94 3.26
N GLU A 223 -38.61 7.76 2.40
CA GLU A 223 -38.68 6.85 1.24
C GLU A 223 -38.77 5.37 1.67
N ALA A 224 -38.40 5.04 2.87
CA ALA A 224 -38.50 3.70 3.45
C ALA A 224 -39.91 3.36 3.96
N GLY A 225 -40.85 4.29 3.86
CA GLY A 225 -42.25 4.09 4.25
C GLY A 225 -42.39 3.79 5.76
N LYS A 226 -43.03 2.67 6.10
CA LYS A 226 -43.32 2.29 7.50
C LYS A 226 -42.06 2.07 8.37
N TYR A 227 -40.86 1.96 7.79
CA TYR A 227 -39.60 1.77 8.52
C TYR A 227 -38.91 3.09 8.84
N GLN A 228 -39.49 4.24 8.48
CA GLN A 228 -38.95 5.56 8.77
C GLN A 228 -38.54 5.72 10.24
N GLY A 229 -37.32 6.24 10.47
CA GLY A 229 -36.73 6.49 11.78
C GLY A 229 -36.02 5.29 12.42
N MET A 230 -36.13 4.09 11.86
CA MET A 230 -35.37 2.92 12.33
C MET A 230 -33.91 2.99 11.89
N PHE A 231 -32.98 2.59 12.76
CA PHE A 231 -31.59 2.38 12.34
C PHE A 231 -31.51 1.17 11.39
N PHE A 232 -30.63 1.19 10.40
CA PHE A 232 -30.59 0.19 9.32
C PHE A 232 -30.50 -1.27 9.82
N GLU A 233 -29.75 -1.52 10.91
CA GLU A 233 -29.65 -2.87 11.49
C GLU A 233 -30.95 -3.34 12.14
N ASP A 234 -31.71 -2.42 12.76
CA ASP A 234 -33.02 -2.73 13.33
C ASP A 234 -34.09 -2.84 12.25
N CYS A 235 -33.97 -2.06 11.17
CA CYS A 235 -34.80 -2.21 9.98
C CYS A 235 -34.65 -3.63 9.37
N SER A 236 -33.44 -4.19 9.34
CA SER A 236 -33.23 -5.58 8.88
C SER A 236 -34.13 -6.58 9.64
N LYS A 237 -34.21 -6.46 10.97
CA LYS A 237 -35.04 -7.34 11.80
C LYS A 237 -36.54 -7.11 11.54
N ALA A 238 -36.94 -5.87 11.40
CA ALA A 238 -38.33 -5.50 11.13
C ALA A 238 -38.79 -6.00 9.76
N VAL A 239 -37.93 -5.88 8.72
CA VAL A 239 -38.21 -6.42 7.39
C VAL A 239 -38.40 -7.94 7.41
N ILE A 240 -37.51 -8.67 8.09
CA ILE A 240 -37.61 -10.14 8.21
C ILE A 240 -38.96 -10.52 8.86
N HIS A 241 -39.33 -9.87 9.95
CA HIS A 241 -40.60 -10.12 10.64
C HIS A 241 -41.80 -9.88 9.69
N ASP A 242 -41.81 -8.71 9.05
CA ASP A 242 -42.92 -8.33 8.21
C ASP A 242 -43.07 -9.19 6.94
N MET A 243 -41.94 -9.62 6.34
CA MET A 243 -41.99 -10.51 5.18
C MET A 243 -42.48 -11.92 5.57
N ASN A 244 -42.19 -12.33 6.80
CA ASN A 244 -42.77 -13.58 7.32
C ASN A 244 -44.28 -13.47 7.54
N GLU A 245 -44.77 -12.38 8.12
CA GLU A 245 -46.19 -12.14 8.32
C GLU A 245 -46.98 -12.06 6.98
N LYS A 246 -46.36 -11.46 5.94
CA LYS A 246 -46.89 -11.38 4.60
C LYS A 246 -46.86 -12.73 3.84
N GLY A 247 -46.15 -13.72 4.35
CA GLY A 247 -46.02 -15.04 3.73
C GLY A 247 -45.09 -15.07 2.51
N CYS A 248 -44.37 -13.99 2.21
CA CYS A 248 -43.42 -13.92 1.09
C CYS A 248 -41.97 -14.31 1.50
N LEU A 249 -41.68 -14.54 2.78
CA LEU A 249 -40.42 -15.06 3.27
C LEU A 249 -40.32 -16.58 3.08
N LEU A 250 -39.37 -17.04 2.28
CA LEU A 250 -39.16 -18.45 1.97
C LEU A 250 -38.19 -19.11 2.96
N ALA A 251 -37.08 -18.43 3.26
CA ALA A 251 -36.09 -18.90 4.23
C ALA A 251 -35.32 -17.74 4.85
N VAL A 252 -34.76 -18.00 6.06
CA VAL A 252 -33.79 -17.15 6.76
C VAL A 252 -32.61 -17.99 7.15
N GLU A 253 -31.40 -17.54 6.84
CA GLU A 253 -30.15 -18.18 7.25
C GLU A 253 -29.24 -17.18 7.93
N ASN A 254 -28.46 -17.67 8.90
CA ASN A 254 -27.38 -16.88 9.48
C ASN A 254 -26.08 -17.30 8.81
N ILE A 255 -25.46 -16.38 8.09
CA ILE A 255 -24.17 -16.62 7.44
C ILE A 255 -23.06 -15.85 8.16
N THR A 256 -21.84 -16.40 8.11
CA THR A 256 -20.63 -15.65 8.47
C THR A 256 -19.97 -15.24 7.17
N HIS A 257 -19.85 -13.94 6.99
CA HIS A 257 -19.25 -13.37 5.78
C HIS A 257 -18.37 -12.17 6.11
N SER A 258 -17.46 -11.85 5.20
CA SER A 258 -16.58 -10.68 5.30
C SER A 258 -17.37 -9.42 4.96
N TYR A 259 -17.40 -8.45 5.88
CA TYR A 259 -18.18 -7.21 5.73
C TYR A 259 -17.28 -5.98 5.92
N PRO A 260 -17.43 -4.92 5.10
CA PRO A 260 -16.62 -3.71 5.21
C PRO A 260 -16.94 -2.90 6.48
N HIS A 261 -15.89 -2.47 7.17
CA HIS A 261 -15.95 -1.63 8.35
C HIS A 261 -15.03 -0.42 8.18
N ASP A 262 -15.42 0.70 8.76
CA ASP A 262 -14.57 1.87 8.92
C ASP A 262 -13.33 1.52 9.75
N ASP A 263 -12.13 1.79 9.24
CA ASP A 263 -10.88 1.44 9.92
C ASP A 263 -10.69 2.17 11.25
N ARG A 264 -11.24 3.36 11.43
CA ARG A 264 -11.08 4.15 12.66
C ARG A 264 -12.00 3.65 13.79
N LEU A 265 -13.29 3.55 13.52
CA LEU A 265 -14.29 3.15 14.51
C LEU A 265 -14.52 1.65 14.59
N LYS A 266 -14.06 0.89 13.58
CA LYS A 266 -14.33 -0.55 13.43
C LYS A 266 -15.83 -0.88 13.42
N LYS A 267 -16.64 0.05 12.90
CA LYS A 267 -18.07 -0.08 12.71
C LYS A 267 -18.41 -0.35 11.26
N LYS A 268 -19.55 -1.04 11.04
CA LYS A 268 -20.05 -1.33 9.69
C LYS A 268 -20.23 -0.05 8.88
N VAL A 269 -19.80 -0.08 7.63
CA VAL A 269 -20.15 0.94 6.63
C VAL A 269 -21.26 0.42 5.74
N ILE A 270 -21.99 1.34 5.10
CA ILE A 270 -23.03 1.01 4.13
C ILE A 270 -22.70 1.64 2.79
N PHE A 271 -23.24 1.10 1.70
CA PHE A 271 -23.30 1.84 0.45
C PHE A 271 -24.48 2.80 0.48
N ARG A 272 -24.23 4.05 0.12
CA ARG A 272 -25.24 5.11 0.08
C ARG A 272 -24.97 6.04 -1.10
N ALA A 273 -25.99 6.26 -1.94
CA ALA A 273 -25.91 7.28 -2.98
C ALA A 273 -25.89 8.67 -2.35
N VAL A 274 -24.80 9.40 -2.57
CA VAL A 274 -24.59 10.75 -2.04
C VAL A 274 -24.04 11.63 -3.15
N LYS A 275 -24.46 12.89 -3.16
CA LYS A 275 -23.88 13.90 -4.04
C LYS A 275 -22.48 14.24 -3.53
N GLN A 276 -21.45 13.86 -4.28
CA GLN A 276 -20.05 13.97 -3.90
C GLN A 276 -19.22 14.49 -5.07
N TRP A 277 -17.99 14.91 -4.77
CA TRP A 277 -16.98 15.25 -5.76
C TRP A 277 -16.12 14.03 -6.09
N PHE A 278 -15.93 13.78 -7.37
CA PHE A 278 -15.18 12.64 -7.88
C PHE A 278 -14.06 13.08 -8.81
N CYS A 279 -12.96 12.33 -8.79
CA CYS A 279 -11.94 12.34 -9.83
C CYS A 279 -12.22 11.20 -10.82
N SER A 280 -12.34 11.50 -12.10
CA SER A 280 -12.56 10.51 -13.16
C SER A 280 -11.27 9.74 -13.41
N ILE A 281 -11.27 8.45 -13.07
CA ILE A 281 -10.13 7.55 -13.33
C ILE A 281 -10.19 6.98 -14.74
N ASP A 282 -11.37 6.72 -15.29
CA ASP A 282 -11.54 6.06 -16.60
C ASP A 282 -10.82 6.78 -17.74
N LYS A 283 -10.80 8.10 -17.71
CA LYS A 283 -10.06 8.92 -18.69
C LYS A 283 -8.56 8.73 -18.64
N LEU A 284 -8.03 8.43 -17.46
CA LEU A 284 -6.59 8.29 -17.19
C LEU A 284 -6.11 6.84 -17.29
N LYS A 285 -7.01 5.84 -17.19
CA LYS A 285 -6.65 4.42 -17.13
C LYS A 285 -5.64 3.98 -18.20
N PRO A 286 -5.82 4.28 -19.49
CA PRO A 286 -4.87 3.83 -20.50
C PRO A 286 -3.44 4.32 -20.24
N GLN A 287 -3.31 5.58 -19.80
CA GLN A 287 -2.02 6.18 -19.50
C GLN A 287 -1.43 5.65 -18.19
N LEU A 288 -2.26 5.50 -17.14
CA LEU A 288 -1.83 4.93 -15.86
C LEU A 288 -1.31 3.49 -16.02
N LEU A 289 -2.00 2.68 -16.84
CA LEU A 289 -1.57 1.31 -17.10
C LEU A 289 -0.27 1.28 -17.93
N ASP A 290 -0.09 2.19 -18.88
CA ASP A 290 1.18 2.32 -19.62
C ASP A 290 2.35 2.70 -18.70
N GLU A 291 2.15 3.64 -17.77
CA GLU A 291 3.16 4.00 -16.75
C GLU A 291 3.53 2.76 -15.90
N ILE A 292 2.52 2.03 -15.40
CA ILE A 292 2.72 0.84 -14.55
C ILE A 292 3.45 -0.28 -15.27
N ASP A 293 3.05 -0.56 -16.51
CA ASP A 293 3.50 -1.75 -17.22
C ASP A 293 4.83 -1.54 -17.95
N ASN A 294 5.14 -0.31 -18.37
CA ASN A 294 6.24 -0.06 -19.30
C ASN A 294 7.29 0.94 -18.80
N LYS A 295 7.01 1.75 -17.74
CA LYS A 295 7.91 2.85 -17.38
C LYS A 295 8.42 2.78 -15.93
N ILE A 296 7.68 2.14 -15.03
CA ILE A 296 8.05 2.03 -13.62
C ILE A 296 8.78 0.70 -13.38
N THR A 297 9.91 0.76 -12.67
CA THR A 297 10.63 -0.42 -12.20
C THR A 297 10.05 -0.87 -10.86
N TRP A 298 9.62 -2.13 -10.76
CA TRP A 298 9.03 -2.73 -9.56
C TRP A 298 10.00 -3.74 -8.95
N HIS A 299 10.57 -3.44 -7.80
CA HIS A 299 11.53 -4.33 -7.12
C HIS A 299 10.89 -5.53 -6.41
N ASN A 300 9.60 -5.44 -6.06
CA ASN A 300 8.85 -6.58 -5.55
C ASN A 300 8.18 -7.30 -6.73
N SER A 301 8.35 -8.61 -6.84
CA SER A 301 7.84 -9.43 -7.95
C SER A 301 6.33 -9.36 -8.17
N PHE A 302 5.57 -9.06 -7.11
CA PHE A 302 4.11 -8.89 -7.16
C PHE A 302 3.66 -7.46 -7.45
N GLY A 303 4.56 -6.47 -7.34
CA GLY A 303 4.21 -5.04 -7.29
C GLY A 303 3.49 -4.54 -8.54
N GLN A 304 4.06 -4.80 -9.72
CA GLN A 304 3.47 -4.40 -10.99
C GLN A 304 2.06 -4.95 -11.18
N LYS A 305 1.90 -6.27 -11.04
CA LYS A 305 0.60 -6.93 -11.20
C LYS A 305 -0.45 -6.42 -10.21
N ARG A 306 -0.03 -6.18 -8.96
CA ARG A 306 -0.92 -5.66 -7.92
C ARG A 306 -1.40 -4.25 -8.27
N MET A 307 -0.50 -3.35 -8.67
CA MET A 307 -0.87 -1.99 -9.06
C MET A 307 -1.72 -1.98 -10.33
N HIS A 308 -1.34 -2.78 -11.34
CA HIS A 308 -2.12 -2.93 -12.58
C HIS A 308 -3.57 -3.29 -12.29
N ASN A 309 -3.81 -4.36 -11.53
CA ASN A 309 -5.17 -4.80 -11.21
C ASN A 309 -5.94 -3.74 -10.42
N MET A 310 -5.29 -3.08 -9.46
CA MET A 310 -5.92 -2.01 -8.68
C MET A 310 -6.37 -0.82 -9.53
N ILE A 311 -5.64 -0.47 -10.59
CA ILE A 311 -6.02 0.62 -11.49
C ILE A 311 -7.04 0.14 -12.54
N ALA A 312 -6.85 -1.06 -13.10
CA ALA A 312 -7.76 -1.60 -14.12
C ALA A 312 -9.21 -1.72 -13.60
N ASP A 313 -9.36 -2.20 -12.37
CA ASP A 313 -10.67 -2.40 -11.73
C ASP A 313 -11.20 -1.16 -10.98
N ARG A 314 -10.41 -0.08 -10.92
CA ARG A 314 -10.76 1.11 -10.14
C ARG A 314 -11.91 1.89 -10.79
N GLY A 315 -12.92 2.22 -9.99
CA GLY A 315 -13.93 3.23 -10.31
C GLY A 315 -13.44 4.66 -10.07
N ASP A 316 -14.34 5.65 -10.27
CA ASP A 316 -14.03 7.04 -9.96
C ASP A 316 -13.67 7.22 -8.49
N TRP A 317 -12.69 8.06 -8.22
CA TRP A 317 -12.23 8.34 -6.87
C TRP A 317 -13.09 9.43 -6.23
N CYS A 318 -13.85 9.08 -5.17
CA CYS A 318 -14.56 10.05 -4.35
C CYS A 318 -13.55 10.86 -3.52
N ILE A 319 -13.40 12.16 -3.83
CA ILE A 319 -12.42 13.05 -3.21
C ILE A 319 -13.00 13.96 -2.13
N SER A 320 -14.31 14.02 -1.95
CA SER A 320 -14.96 14.84 -0.91
C SER A 320 -15.15 14.09 0.40
N ARG A 321 -14.94 14.80 1.51
CA ARG A 321 -15.14 14.29 2.88
C ARG A 321 -15.89 15.31 3.72
N GLN A 322 -16.80 14.82 4.55
CA GLN A 322 -17.59 15.59 5.49
C GLN A 322 -16.89 15.59 6.86
N ARG A 323 -15.70 16.20 6.92
CA ARG A 323 -14.86 16.29 8.12
C ARG A 323 -14.47 17.74 8.37
N LEU A 324 -14.09 18.06 9.62
CA LEU A 324 -13.73 19.41 10.03
C LEU A 324 -12.26 19.76 9.82
N TRP A 325 -11.38 18.75 9.69
CA TRP A 325 -9.94 18.95 9.55
C TRP A 325 -9.45 18.43 8.20
N GLY A 326 -8.96 19.34 7.38
CA GLY A 326 -8.38 19.06 6.07
C GLY A 326 -8.45 20.28 5.15
N VAL A 327 -7.86 20.17 3.97
CA VAL A 327 -7.88 21.22 2.95
C VAL A 327 -9.27 21.26 2.31
N PRO A 328 -9.97 22.42 2.32
CA PRO A 328 -11.31 22.50 1.74
C PRO A 328 -11.27 22.30 0.22
N ILE A 329 -12.36 21.75 -0.33
CA ILE A 329 -12.56 21.69 -1.77
C ILE A 329 -12.83 23.11 -2.28
N PRO A 330 -11.97 23.70 -3.14
CA PRO A 330 -12.00 25.11 -3.51
C PRO A 330 -13.05 25.43 -4.56
N ILE A 331 -14.28 24.94 -4.38
CA ILE A 331 -15.39 25.13 -5.33
C ILE A 331 -16.33 26.22 -4.83
N ILE A 332 -16.56 27.20 -5.69
CA ILE A 332 -17.59 28.23 -5.50
C ILE A 332 -18.74 27.95 -6.46
N TYR A 333 -19.95 28.15 -6.00
CA TYR A 333 -21.19 27.90 -6.76
C TYR A 333 -21.83 29.22 -7.16
N ASN A 334 -22.37 29.25 -8.37
CA ASN A 334 -23.27 30.28 -8.86
C ASN A 334 -24.65 30.20 -8.19
N GLU A 335 -25.48 31.28 -8.41
CA GLU A 335 -26.85 31.34 -7.88
C GLU A 335 -27.73 30.16 -8.38
N ASP A 336 -27.48 29.64 -9.57
CA ASP A 336 -28.17 28.50 -10.12
C ASP A 336 -27.69 27.14 -9.55
N GLY A 337 -26.74 27.17 -8.61
CA GLY A 337 -26.14 26.00 -8.00
C GLY A 337 -25.07 25.31 -8.87
N SER A 338 -24.72 25.85 -10.02
CA SER A 338 -23.64 25.31 -10.85
C SER A 338 -22.27 25.70 -10.32
N PRO A 339 -21.27 24.78 -10.33
CA PRO A 339 -19.93 25.07 -9.86
C PRO A 339 -19.15 25.97 -10.85
N ILE A 340 -18.27 26.79 -10.32
CA ILE A 340 -17.29 27.57 -11.10
C ILE A 340 -16.05 26.70 -11.27
N MET A 341 -15.71 26.36 -12.54
CA MET A 341 -14.63 25.44 -12.88
C MET A 341 -13.49 26.16 -13.65
N GLU A 342 -13.33 27.44 -13.42
CA GLU A 342 -12.36 28.30 -14.11
C GLU A 342 -11.00 28.24 -13.44
N LEU A 343 -9.93 27.93 -14.20
CA LEU A 343 -8.57 27.82 -13.68
C LEU A 343 -8.09 29.11 -13.01
N GLU A 344 -8.49 30.28 -13.51
CA GLU A 344 -8.12 31.59 -12.94
C GLU A 344 -8.68 31.73 -11.51
N VAL A 345 -9.92 31.27 -11.26
CA VAL A 345 -10.54 31.30 -9.93
C VAL A 345 -9.80 30.36 -8.97
N PHE A 346 -9.46 29.15 -9.41
CA PHE A 346 -8.67 28.21 -8.59
C PHE A 346 -7.29 28.76 -8.26
N ASN A 347 -6.60 29.36 -9.22
CA ASN A 347 -5.29 29.97 -8.97
C ASN A 347 -5.38 31.12 -7.97
N HIS A 348 -6.41 31.96 -8.07
CA HIS A 348 -6.63 33.04 -7.09
C HIS A 348 -6.87 32.50 -5.67
N ILE A 349 -7.70 31.47 -5.53
CA ILE A 349 -7.94 30.80 -4.23
C ILE A 349 -6.63 30.18 -3.72
N ALA A 350 -5.84 29.56 -4.58
CA ALA A 350 -4.54 29.00 -4.23
C ALA A 350 -3.58 30.07 -3.68
N GLU A 351 -3.50 31.22 -4.32
CA GLU A 351 -2.68 32.36 -3.86
C GLU A 351 -3.14 32.88 -2.48
N LEU A 352 -4.47 32.91 -2.23
CA LEU A 352 -5.00 33.22 -0.91
C LEU A 352 -4.58 32.21 0.15
N PHE A 353 -4.60 30.91 -0.18
CA PHE A 353 -4.13 29.87 0.73
C PHE A 353 -2.63 29.94 0.97
N GLY A 354 -1.83 30.20 -0.06
CA GLY A 354 -0.38 30.42 0.08
C GLY A 354 -0.02 31.58 1.00
N LYS A 355 -0.88 32.61 1.02
CA LYS A 355 -0.65 33.81 1.84
C LYS A 355 -1.20 33.73 3.25
N TYR A 356 -2.35 33.07 3.42
CA TYR A 356 -3.11 33.12 4.68
C TYR A 356 -3.40 31.75 5.29
N GLY A 357 -3.11 30.66 4.57
CA GLY A 357 -3.49 29.30 4.92
C GLY A 357 -4.94 28.98 4.54
N SER A 358 -5.28 27.68 4.52
CA SER A 358 -6.61 27.20 4.10
C SER A 358 -7.75 27.59 5.08
N ASN A 359 -7.44 27.99 6.32
CA ASN A 359 -8.44 28.56 7.23
C ASN A 359 -9.15 29.78 6.66
N TYR A 360 -8.47 30.53 5.79
CA TYR A 360 -9.05 31.69 5.10
C TYR A 360 -10.36 31.34 4.37
N TRP A 361 -10.48 30.09 3.86
CA TRP A 361 -11.71 29.61 3.23
C TRP A 361 -12.90 29.62 4.18
N PHE A 362 -12.71 29.23 5.42
CA PHE A 362 -13.80 29.11 6.39
C PHE A 362 -14.16 30.46 7.02
N GLU A 363 -13.21 31.38 7.10
CA GLU A 363 -13.35 32.69 7.77
C GLU A 363 -14.00 33.76 6.87
N HIS A 364 -14.04 33.55 5.54
CA HIS A 364 -14.51 34.54 4.57
C HIS A 364 -15.71 34.03 3.77
N GLU A 365 -16.52 34.97 3.27
CA GLU A 365 -17.66 34.63 2.40
C GLU A 365 -17.20 34.25 0.99
N ALA A 366 -18.02 33.51 0.24
CA ALA A 366 -17.67 33.03 -1.11
C ALA A 366 -17.23 34.17 -2.06
N LYS A 367 -17.84 35.36 -1.93
CA LYS A 367 -17.53 36.52 -2.74
C LYS A 367 -16.12 37.06 -2.50
N ASP A 368 -15.62 36.96 -1.28
CA ASP A 368 -14.30 37.46 -0.87
C ASP A 368 -13.17 36.53 -1.37
N LEU A 369 -13.52 35.33 -1.78
CA LEU A 369 -12.62 34.31 -2.32
C LEU A 369 -12.50 34.35 -3.86
N LEU A 370 -13.27 35.20 -4.51
CA LEU A 370 -13.25 35.40 -5.96
C LEU A 370 -12.27 36.54 -6.33
N PRO A 371 -11.71 36.54 -7.55
CA PRO A 371 -10.92 37.66 -8.07
C PRO A 371 -11.68 38.98 -7.99
N GLU A 372 -10.98 40.10 -7.77
CA GLU A 372 -11.60 41.40 -7.68
C GLU A 372 -12.39 41.71 -8.97
N GLY A 373 -13.66 42.12 -8.80
CA GLY A 373 -14.54 42.43 -9.95
C GLY A 373 -15.08 41.20 -10.70
N TYR A 374 -14.89 39.99 -10.19
CA TYR A 374 -15.42 38.79 -10.83
C TYR A 374 -16.94 38.82 -11.00
N THR A 375 -17.41 38.50 -12.20
CA THR A 375 -18.84 38.40 -12.54
C THR A 375 -19.10 37.11 -13.32
N ASN A 376 -20.27 36.50 -13.11
CA ASN A 376 -20.66 35.33 -13.86
C ASN A 376 -22.13 35.48 -14.31
N PRO A 377 -22.47 35.20 -15.58
CA PRO A 377 -23.86 35.25 -16.08
C PRO A 377 -24.85 34.38 -15.29
N LYS A 378 -24.37 33.33 -14.66
CA LYS A 378 -25.17 32.43 -13.81
C LYS A 378 -25.39 32.94 -12.38
N SER A 379 -24.78 34.07 -12.05
CA SER A 379 -24.94 34.80 -10.78
C SER A 379 -25.26 36.28 -11.07
N PRO A 380 -26.42 36.56 -11.66
CA PRO A 380 -26.76 37.92 -12.13
C PRO A 380 -26.88 38.95 -11.01
N ASN A 381 -27.17 38.51 -9.77
CA ASN A 381 -27.25 39.35 -8.58
C ASN A 381 -25.94 39.39 -7.78
N GLY A 382 -24.90 38.68 -8.25
CA GLY A 382 -23.60 38.62 -7.59
C GLY A 382 -23.59 37.79 -6.29
N ASN A 383 -24.54 36.87 -6.15
CA ASN A 383 -24.60 35.95 -5.02
C ASN A 383 -23.82 34.69 -5.37
N PHE A 384 -22.99 34.24 -4.45
CA PHE A 384 -22.18 33.02 -4.57
C PHE A 384 -22.24 32.25 -3.26
N THR A 385 -22.13 30.92 -3.35
CA THR A 385 -21.95 30.04 -2.20
C THR A 385 -20.70 29.20 -2.38
N LYS A 386 -20.18 28.61 -1.32
CA LYS A 386 -18.94 27.81 -1.37
C LYS A 386 -19.17 26.40 -0.87
N GLU A 387 -18.33 25.49 -1.32
CA GLU A 387 -18.31 24.09 -0.85
C GLU A 387 -17.94 24.01 0.63
N LYS A 388 -18.51 23.05 1.34
CA LYS A 388 -18.27 22.81 2.76
C LYS A 388 -17.41 21.59 3.02
N ASP A 389 -17.35 20.68 2.05
CA ASP A 389 -16.56 19.46 2.14
C ASP A 389 -15.07 19.77 2.04
N ILE A 390 -14.27 18.90 2.63
CA ILE A 390 -12.80 18.93 2.50
C ILE A 390 -12.32 17.85 1.52
N MET A 391 -11.10 17.98 1.04
CA MET A 391 -10.45 16.97 0.20
C MET A 391 -10.15 15.70 0.99
N ASP A 392 -10.19 14.58 0.33
CA ASP A 392 -9.63 13.31 0.83
C ASP A 392 -8.14 13.50 1.15
N VAL A 393 -7.69 13.07 2.31
CA VAL A 393 -6.28 13.13 2.73
C VAL A 393 -5.33 12.42 1.74
N TRP A 394 -5.84 11.47 0.97
CA TRP A 394 -5.07 10.83 -0.11
C TRP A 394 -4.82 11.76 -1.30
N PHE A 395 -5.57 12.86 -1.43
CA PHE A 395 -5.26 13.91 -2.38
C PHE A 395 -4.07 14.76 -1.90
N ASP A 396 -3.97 15.02 -0.59
CA ASP A 396 -2.82 15.68 0.03
C ASP A 396 -1.54 14.86 -0.24
N SER A 397 -1.55 13.56 0.11
CA SER A 397 -0.44 12.64 -0.16
C SER A 397 -0.17 12.49 -1.66
N GLY A 398 -1.24 12.43 -2.47
CA GLY A 398 -1.14 12.33 -3.93
C GLY A 398 -0.49 13.55 -4.58
N SER A 399 -0.49 14.68 -3.89
CA SER A 399 0.12 15.96 -4.34
C SER A 399 1.56 16.14 -3.82
N SER A 400 2.12 15.21 -3.03
CA SER A 400 3.43 15.34 -2.38
C SER A 400 4.61 15.52 -3.35
N TRP A 401 4.51 15.02 -4.57
CA TRP A 401 5.52 15.20 -5.62
C TRP A 401 5.76 16.67 -5.97
N ASN A 402 4.80 17.56 -5.71
CA ASN A 402 4.98 19.01 -5.89
C ASN A 402 6.12 19.57 -5.05
N GLU A 403 6.42 18.94 -3.90
CA GLU A 403 7.49 19.37 -3.02
C GLU A 403 8.87 19.15 -3.65
N LEU A 404 9.05 18.06 -4.41
CA LEU A 404 10.29 17.80 -5.15
C LEU A 404 10.56 18.95 -6.15
N GLN A 405 9.54 19.30 -6.95
CA GLN A 405 9.65 20.38 -7.92
C GLN A 405 9.89 21.74 -7.25
N ALA A 406 9.18 22.04 -6.15
CA ALA A 406 9.30 23.29 -5.43
C ALA A 406 10.68 23.50 -4.79
N ARG A 407 11.33 22.41 -4.36
CA ARG A 407 12.69 22.42 -3.79
C ARG A 407 13.79 22.25 -4.83
N GLY A 408 13.45 22.11 -6.11
CA GLY A 408 14.41 21.92 -7.19
C GLY A 408 15.09 20.55 -7.22
N TYR A 409 14.44 19.54 -6.64
CA TYR A 409 14.87 18.14 -6.75
C TYR A 409 14.45 17.52 -8.10
N ASP A 410 15.10 16.44 -8.48
CA ASP A 410 14.75 15.68 -9.68
C ASP A 410 13.31 15.17 -9.63
N TYR A 411 12.63 15.29 -10.78
CA TYR A 411 11.28 14.81 -10.98
C TYR A 411 11.14 14.10 -12.34
N PRO A 412 10.56 12.91 -12.44
CA PRO A 412 10.13 12.01 -11.32
C PRO A 412 11.27 11.64 -10.37
N CYS A 413 10.95 11.38 -9.10
CA CYS A 413 11.97 10.94 -8.14
C CYS A 413 12.48 9.54 -8.49
N ASP A 414 13.65 9.17 -7.97
CA ASP A 414 14.27 7.90 -8.31
C ASP A 414 13.52 6.73 -7.67
N LEU A 415 13.15 6.81 -6.40
CA LEU A 415 12.55 5.71 -5.65
C LEU A 415 11.42 6.16 -4.71
N TYR A 416 10.27 5.48 -4.76
CA TYR A 416 9.28 5.46 -3.68
C TYR A 416 9.48 4.20 -2.84
N PHE A 417 9.67 4.40 -1.54
CA PHE A 417 9.92 3.32 -0.58
C PHE A 417 8.98 3.44 0.62
N GLU A 418 8.05 2.49 0.76
CA GLU A 418 7.05 2.44 1.84
C GLU A 418 6.51 1.01 2.06
N GLY A 419 5.62 0.86 3.03
CA GLY A 419 4.93 -0.38 3.31
C GLY A 419 4.07 -0.90 2.16
N SER A 420 3.85 -2.20 2.11
CA SER A 420 3.09 -2.85 1.04
C SER A 420 1.59 -2.51 1.03
N ASP A 421 1.05 -1.86 2.07
CA ASP A 421 -0.29 -1.28 2.11
C ASP A 421 -0.42 -0.05 1.20
N GLN A 422 0.69 0.64 0.89
CA GLN A 422 0.71 1.86 0.09
C GLN A 422 0.40 1.64 -1.40
N TYR A 423 0.28 0.42 -1.86
CA TYR A 423 -0.32 0.13 -3.17
C TYR A 423 -1.76 0.64 -3.27
N ARG A 424 -2.51 0.66 -2.15
CA ARG A 424 -3.84 1.29 -2.05
C ARG A 424 -3.81 2.73 -1.54
N GLY A 425 -2.68 3.21 -1.07
CA GLY A 425 -2.50 4.54 -0.50
C GLY A 425 -1.66 5.44 -1.37
N TRP A 426 -0.50 5.83 -0.87
CA TRP A 426 0.37 6.84 -1.46
C TRP A 426 0.89 6.51 -2.86
N PHE A 427 1.30 5.25 -3.11
CA PHE A 427 1.76 4.86 -4.46
C PHE A 427 0.67 5.08 -5.50
N ASN A 428 -0.57 4.76 -5.16
CA ASN A 428 -1.72 4.87 -6.05
C ASN A 428 -2.17 6.33 -6.24
N SER A 429 -2.40 7.06 -5.13
CA SER A 429 -2.90 8.43 -5.19
C SER A 429 -1.92 9.37 -5.88
N SER A 430 -0.61 9.24 -5.61
CA SER A 430 0.41 10.07 -6.25
C SER A 430 0.58 9.74 -7.74
N LEU A 431 0.46 8.47 -8.12
CA LEU A 431 0.45 8.07 -9.52
C LEU A 431 -0.70 8.71 -10.29
N ILE A 432 -1.92 8.65 -9.74
CA ILE A 432 -3.11 9.25 -10.38
C ILE A 432 -2.95 10.76 -10.52
N VAL A 433 -2.65 11.46 -9.43
CA VAL A 433 -2.57 12.93 -9.42
C VAL A 433 -1.43 13.42 -10.31
N SER A 434 -0.25 12.80 -10.24
CA SER A 434 0.88 13.16 -11.09
C SER A 434 0.61 12.91 -12.57
N THR A 435 0.08 11.75 -12.93
CA THR A 435 -0.25 11.43 -14.32
C THR A 435 -1.31 12.38 -14.87
N ALA A 436 -2.32 12.73 -14.04
CA ALA A 436 -3.35 13.70 -14.44
C ALA A 436 -2.78 15.09 -14.75
N VAL A 437 -1.80 15.55 -13.96
CA VAL A 437 -1.29 16.94 -14.05
C VAL A 437 -0.05 17.05 -14.93
N ASN A 438 0.87 16.09 -14.84
CA ASN A 438 2.17 16.13 -15.50
C ASN A 438 2.30 15.14 -16.67
N GLY A 439 1.34 14.24 -16.85
CA GLY A 439 1.37 13.23 -17.91
C GLY A 439 2.37 12.09 -17.66
N THR A 440 2.88 11.92 -16.43
CA THR A 440 3.83 10.86 -16.06
C THR A 440 3.70 10.48 -14.59
N ALA A 441 4.19 9.28 -14.24
CA ALA A 441 4.33 8.86 -12.86
C ALA A 441 5.26 9.79 -12.06
N PRO A 442 5.08 9.95 -10.74
CA PRO A 442 5.94 10.79 -9.91
C PRO A 442 7.24 10.11 -9.48
N TYR A 443 7.42 8.84 -9.80
CA TYR A 443 8.54 7.99 -9.42
C TYR A 443 8.98 7.09 -10.58
N LYS A 444 10.28 6.78 -10.62
CA LYS A 444 10.88 5.84 -11.58
C LYS A 444 10.83 4.41 -11.07
N GLU A 445 11.00 4.23 -9.76
CA GLU A 445 11.10 2.92 -9.12
C GLU A 445 10.21 2.85 -7.89
N VAL A 446 9.70 1.65 -7.59
CA VAL A 446 8.94 1.33 -6.38
C VAL A 446 9.53 0.11 -5.69
N LEU A 447 9.82 0.28 -4.41
CA LEU A 447 10.23 -0.77 -3.51
C LEU A 447 9.30 -0.76 -2.30
N SER A 448 8.64 -1.89 -2.00
CA SER A 448 7.81 -1.99 -0.81
C SER A 448 8.39 -2.92 0.23
N HIS A 449 8.16 -2.61 1.50
CA HIS A 449 8.57 -3.43 2.63
C HIS A 449 7.36 -4.05 3.35
N GLY A 450 7.62 -5.14 4.09
CA GLY A 450 6.67 -5.74 5.02
C GLY A 450 6.56 -4.95 6.32
N TYR A 451 5.81 -5.50 7.28
CA TYR A 451 5.65 -4.92 8.61
C TYR A 451 6.66 -5.46 9.59
N VAL A 452 6.99 -4.66 10.61
CA VAL A 452 7.69 -5.17 11.79
C VAL A 452 6.65 -5.82 12.72
N VAL A 453 6.82 -7.11 12.93
CA VAL A 453 5.95 -7.94 13.78
C VAL A 453 6.71 -8.41 15.03
N ASP A 454 6.01 -8.84 16.05
CA ASP A 454 6.64 -9.36 17.25
C ASP A 454 7.31 -10.74 17.01
N SER A 455 7.93 -11.29 18.04
CA SER A 455 8.62 -12.58 17.94
C SER A 455 7.70 -13.75 17.55
N LYS A 456 6.38 -13.60 17.72
CA LYS A 456 5.38 -14.61 17.34
C LYS A 456 4.86 -14.42 15.92
N GLY A 457 5.16 -13.28 15.29
CA GLY A 457 4.66 -12.89 13.99
C GLY A 457 3.33 -12.13 14.05
N GLU A 458 2.98 -11.57 15.22
CA GLU A 458 1.76 -10.78 15.38
C GLU A 458 2.06 -9.28 15.17
N LYS A 459 1.12 -8.57 14.54
CA LYS A 459 1.23 -7.11 14.33
C LYS A 459 1.37 -6.39 15.67
N MET A 460 2.38 -5.53 15.77
CA MET A 460 2.59 -4.72 16.96
C MET A 460 1.50 -3.66 17.11
N SER A 461 0.88 -3.58 18.29
CA SER A 461 -0.08 -2.52 18.61
C SER A 461 -0.06 -2.17 20.09
N LYS A 462 -0.38 -0.92 20.41
CA LYS A 462 -0.50 -0.45 21.80
C LYS A 462 -1.57 -1.21 22.58
N SER A 463 -2.65 -1.61 21.91
CA SER A 463 -3.77 -2.34 22.53
C SER A 463 -3.40 -3.78 22.91
N VAL A 464 -2.49 -4.41 22.19
CA VAL A 464 -1.97 -5.76 22.51
C VAL A 464 -0.80 -5.68 23.50
N GLY A 465 -0.12 -4.53 23.60
CA GLY A 465 1.01 -4.34 24.50
C GLY A 465 2.31 -4.99 24.04
N ASN A 466 2.42 -5.35 22.76
CA ASN A 466 3.58 -6.01 22.16
C ASN A 466 4.49 -5.05 21.35
N VAL A 467 4.31 -3.74 21.50
CA VAL A 467 5.12 -2.72 20.79
C VAL A 467 6.52 -2.69 21.36
N VAL A 468 7.52 -2.86 20.50
CA VAL A 468 8.94 -2.69 20.81
C VAL A 468 9.34 -1.27 20.44
N ASN A 469 9.85 -0.51 21.42
CA ASN A 469 10.40 0.82 21.15
C ASN A 469 11.85 0.67 20.66
N PRO A 470 12.22 1.16 19.47
CA PRO A 470 13.60 1.11 18.96
C PRO A 470 14.64 1.68 19.94
N MET A 471 14.26 2.74 20.67
CA MET A 471 15.18 3.38 21.64
C MET A 471 15.58 2.46 22.80
N ASP A 472 14.73 1.51 23.20
CA ASP A 472 15.09 0.54 24.24
C ASP A 472 16.22 -0.40 23.77
N ILE A 473 16.19 -0.78 22.50
CA ILE A 473 17.26 -1.58 21.88
C ILE A 473 18.52 -0.73 21.69
N ILE A 474 18.39 0.46 21.16
CA ILE A 474 19.50 1.37 20.87
C ILE A 474 20.28 1.73 22.14
N ASN A 475 19.58 2.02 23.23
CA ASN A 475 20.21 2.40 24.50
C ASN A 475 21.02 1.25 25.14
N VAL A 476 20.67 0.01 24.83
CA VAL A 476 21.37 -1.18 25.37
C VAL A 476 22.44 -1.70 24.42
N ASN A 477 22.13 -1.78 23.13
CA ASN A 477 22.96 -2.47 22.13
C ASN A 477 23.67 -1.51 21.16
N GLY A 478 23.24 -0.26 21.08
CA GLY A 478 23.71 0.72 20.11
C GLY A 478 22.89 0.74 18.81
N ALA A 479 22.93 1.89 18.12
CA ALA A 479 22.17 2.09 16.88
C ALA A 479 22.63 1.12 15.77
N ASP A 480 23.93 0.90 15.63
CA ASP A 480 24.47 0.04 14.55
C ASP A 480 24.05 -1.43 14.69
N VAL A 481 23.79 -1.93 15.90
CA VAL A 481 23.22 -3.28 16.09
C VAL A 481 21.79 -3.34 15.57
N PHE A 482 21.00 -2.31 15.81
CA PHE A 482 19.64 -2.24 15.29
C PHE A 482 19.62 -2.10 13.76
N ARG A 483 20.50 -1.28 13.19
CA ARG A 483 20.69 -1.13 11.74
C ARG A 483 21.14 -2.45 11.10
N LEU A 484 22.06 -3.17 11.74
CA LEU A 484 22.52 -4.48 11.27
C LEU A 484 21.39 -5.53 11.29
N TRP A 485 20.49 -5.48 12.28
CA TRP A 485 19.30 -6.30 12.29
C TRP A 485 18.42 -6.04 11.04
N ALA A 486 18.17 -4.78 10.71
CA ALA A 486 17.39 -4.41 9.52
C ALA A 486 18.07 -4.90 8.23
N MET A 487 19.41 -4.70 8.11
CA MET A 487 20.20 -5.13 6.95
C MET A 487 20.18 -6.65 6.73
N THR A 488 20.24 -7.41 7.84
CA THR A 488 20.31 -8.90 7.77
C THR A 488 18.94 -9.56 7.66
N SER A 489 17.88 -8.79 7.66
CA SER A 489 16.49 -9.25 7.53
C SER A 489 15.97 -8.97 6.13
N ASP A 490 15.19 -9.90 5.57
CA ASP A 490 14.51 -9.67 4.30
C ASP A 490 13.33 -8.71 4.51
N PHE A 491 13.61 -7.42 4.34
CA PHE A 491 12.62 -6.36 4.57
C PHE A 491 11.48 -6.33 3.54
N LYS A 492 11.59 -7.07 2.45
CA LYS A 492 10.50 -7.24 1.47
C LYS A 492 9.34 -8.07 2.03
N GLU A 493 9.60 -8.81 3.12
CA GLU A 493 8.63 -9.61 3.88
C GLU A 493 8.44 -9.04 5.30
N ASP A 494 7.52 -9.61 6.08
CA ASP A 494 7.30 -9.19 7.47
C ASP A 494 8.49 -9.55 8.37
N LEU A 495 9.01 -8.55 9.08
CA LEU A 495 10.21 -8.65 9.92
C LEU A 495 9.88 -8.98 11.37
N LYS A 496 10.37 -10.12 11.87
CA LYS A 496 10.24 -10.48 13.29
C LYS A 496 11.30 -9.76 14.13
N LEU A 497 10.83 -9.02 15.13
CA LEU A 497 11.69 -8.33 16.09
C LEU A 497 11.49 -8.90 17.49
N GLY A 498 12.57 -9.44 18.06
CA GLY A 498 12.56 -9.99 19.41
C GLY A 498 13.97 -10.09 20.02
N PRO A 499 14.09 -10.36 21.32
CA PRO A 499 15.39 -10.39 22.02
C PRO A 499 16.42 -11.38 21.45
N SER A 500 15.95 -12.53 20.94
CA SER A 500 16.80 -13.55 20.33
C SER A 500 17.46 -13.07 19.03
N ASN A 501 16.69 -12.36 18.19
CA ASN A 501 17.19 -11.78 16.94
C ASN A 501 18.27 -10.74 17.23
N ILE A 502 18.00 -9.83 18.15
CA ILE A 502 18.97 -8.78 18.55
C ILE A 502 20.24 -9.37 19.16
N LYS A 503 20.12 -10.43 19.96
CA LYS A 503 21.29 -11.12 20.51
C LYS A 503 22.17 -11.72 19.42
N GLN A 504 21.57 -12.42 18.45
CA GLN A 504 22.30 -13.01 17.33
C GLN A 504 23.06 -11.96 16.51
N VAL A 505 22.37 -10.85 16.21
CA VAL A 505 22.97 -9.74 15.46
C VAL A 505 24.07 -9.03 16.27
N SER A 506 23.91 -8.89 17.59
CA SER A 506 24.95 -8.35 18.46
C SER A 506 26.24 -9.20 18.43
N ASP A 507 26.11 -10.52 18.32
CA ASP A 507 27.27 -11.40 18.21
C ASP A 507 27.96 -11.26 16.82
N GLN A 508 27.21 -11.04 15.76
CA GLN A 508 27.75 -10.71 14.44
C GLN A 508 28.47 -9.35 14.45
N TYR A 509 27.83 -8.34 15.02
CA TYR A 509 28.40 -7.00 15.15
C TYR A 509 29.75 -7.01 15.89
N ARG A 510 29.87 -7.80 16.97
CA ARG A 510 31.15 -7.95 17.69
C ARG A 510 32.27 -8.50 16.82
N LYS A 511 31.98 -9.45 15.94
CA LYS A 511 32.97 -9.99 14.99
C LYS A 511 33.44 -8.91 14.03
N ILE A 512 32.50 -8.12 13.44
CA ILE A 512 32.85 -6.99 12.56
C ILE A 512 33.75 -6.00 13.28
N ARG A 513 33.31 -5.53 14.46
CA ARG A 513 34.07 -4.55 15.25
C ARG A 513 35.44 -5.06 15.65
N ASN A 514 35.56 -6.31 16.06
CA ASN A 514 36.84 -6.92 16.39
C ASN A 514 37.79 -7.00 15.20
N THR A 515 37.28 -7.32 14.01
CA THR A 515 38.11 -7.34 12.79
C THR A 515 38.61 -5.94 12.45
N PHE A 516 37.76 -4.92 12.47
CA PHE A 516 38.22 -3.53 12.29
C PHE A 516 39.28 -3.12 13.31
N ARG A 517 39.05 -3.41 14.59
CA ARG A 517 40.02 -3.11 15.66
C ARG A 517 41.36 -3.81 15.43
N PHE A 518 41.33 -5.06 14.97
CA PHE A 518 42.55 -5.80 14.69
C PHE A 518 43.34 -5.19 13.53
N LEU A 519 42.69 -4.85 12.44
CA LEU A 519 43.30 -4.20 11.28
C LEU A 519 43.92 -2.84 11.68
N LEU A 520 43.14 -1.97 12.31
CA LEU A 520 43.61 -0.65 12.79
C LEU A 520 44.85 -0.75 13.68
N GLY A 521 44.85 -1.71 14.58
CA GLY A 521 46.00 -1.91 15.53
C GLY A 521 47.30 -2.26 14.84
N ASN A 522 47.24 -2.89 13.65
CA ASN A 522 48.40 -3.37 12.91
C ASN A 522 48.85 -2.46 11.75
N ILE A 523 48.13 -1.38 11.49
CA ILE A 523 48.47 -0.37 10.47
C ILE A 523 48.40 1.05 11.01
N ASN A 524 48.65 1.22 12.32
CA ASN A 524 48.59 2.55 12.94
C ASN A 524 49.68 3.50 12.39
N ALA A 525 49.41 4.80 12.45
CA ALA A 525 50.23 5.84 11.84
C ALA A 525 51.70 5.89 12.35
N ASN A 526 52.01 5.28 13.51
CA ASN A 526 53.36 5.22 14.04
C ASN A 526 54.20 4.10 13.41
N ASP A 527 53.55 3.13 12.75
CA ASP A 527 54.21 1.95 12.18
C ASP A 527 54.06 1.89 10.64
N PHE A 528 53.00 2.38 10.07
CA PHE A 528 52.70 2.27 8.64
C PHE A 528 52.21 3.60 8.05
N ASP A 529 52.96 4.13 7.09
CA ASP A 529 52.57 5.31 6.29
C ASP A 529 52.18 4.86 4.88
N PRO A 530 50.85 4.91 4.49
CA PRO A 530 50.44 4.45 3.19
C PRO A 530 51.12 5.15 2.02
N LYS A 531 51.61 6.38 2.20
CA LYS A 531 52.34 7.12 1.15
C LYS A 531 53.74 6.63 0.89
N LYS A 532 54.32 5.88 1.84
CA LYS A 532 55.75 5.45 1.80
C LYS A 532 55.88 3.94 1.81
N ASP A 533 55.03 3.28 2.57
CA ASP A 533 55.21 1.86 2.94
C ASP A 533 54.34 0.89 2.14
N MET A 534 53.45 1.41 1.25
CA MET A 534 52.62 0.58 0.37
C MET A 534 53.48 -0.19 -0.62
N VAL A 535 53.20 -1.48 -0.75
CA VAL A 535 53.87 -2.39 -1.69
C VAL A 535 52.98 -2.55 -2.94
N ALA A 536 53.60 -2.49 -4.12
CA ALA A 536 52.86 -2.68 -5.39
C ALA A 536 52.27 -4.09 -5.48
N TYR A 537 51.16 -4.26 -6.19
CA TYR A 537 50.43 -5.53 -6.32
C TYR A 537 51.34 -6.66 -6.83
N ASP A 538 52.15 -6.39 -7.85
CA ASP A 538 53.03 -7.38 -8.46
C ASP A 538 54.21 -7.83 -7.54
N ASP A 539 54.53 -7.02 -6.52
CA ASP A 539 55.53 -7.32 -5.50
C ASP A 539 54.96 -8.01 -4.26
N LEU A 540 53.62 -8.24 -4.23
CA LEU A 540 52.96 -9.00 -3.16
C LEU A 540 53.11 -10.51 -3.39
N THR A 541 53.04 -11.28 -2.31
CA THR A 541 53.04 -12.76 -2.44
C THR A 541 51.68 -13.24 -3.02
N ALA A 542 51.65 -14.45 -3.57
CA ALA A 542 50.48 -15.03 -4.15
C ALA A 542 49.27 -15.02 -3.19
N VAL A 543 49.46 -15.31 -1.92
CA VAL A 543 48.37 -15.28 -0.92
C VAL A 543 47.87 -13.86 -0.63
N ASP A 544 48.74 -12.86 -0.66
CA ASP A 544 48.35 -11.45 -0.50
C ASP A 544 47.53 -10.98 -1.70
N GLN A 545 48.02 -11.31 -2.90
CA GLN A 545 47.28 -11.04 -4.15
C GLN A 545 45.92 -11.74 -4.16
N TYR A 546 45.87 -13.01 -3.72
CA TYR A 546 44.63 -13.75 -3.61
C TYR A 546 43.58 -13.04 -2.72
N ILE A 547 43.98 -12.55 -1.53
CA ILE A 547 43.07 -11.80 -0.65
C ILE A 547 42.56 -10.52 -1.30
N LEU A 548 43.40 -9.80 -2.06
CA LEU A 548 42.96 -8.60 -2.78
C LEU A 548 42.01 -8.94 -3.96
N VAL A 549 42.23 -10.05 -4.64
CA VAL A 549 41.31 -10.57 -5.65
C VAL A 549 39.96 -10.90 -5.02
N LYS A 550 39.94 -11.55 -3.87
CA LYS A 550 38.71 -11.86 -3.13
C LYS A 550 38.01 -10.59 -2.63
N LEU A 551 38.75 -9.60 -2.14
CA LEU A 551 38.22 -8.29 -1.76
C LEU A 551 37.54 -7.62 -2.98
N ASN A 552 38.16 -7.70 -4.15
CA ASN A 552 37.60 -7.14 -5.38
C ASN A 552 36.29 -7.83 -5.80
N ASP A 553 36.19 -9.15 -5.62
CA ASP A 553 34.92 -9.88 -5.81
C ASP A 553 33.83 -9.37 -4.86
N VAL A 554 34.19 -9.13 -3.57
CA VAL A 554 33.26 -8.55 -2.58
C VAL A 554 32.79 -7.17 -3.00
N VAL A 555 33.73 -6.28 -3.44
CA VAL A 555 33.38 -4.93 -3.92
C VAL A 555 32.39 -5.03 -5.08
N LYS A 556 32.65 -5.92 -6.05
CA LYS A 556 31.79 -6.11 -7.22
C LYS A 556 30.37 -6.58 -6.83
N GLU A 557 30.29 -7.59 -5.97
CA GLU A 557 29.00 -8.17 -5.57
C GLU A 557 28.19 -7.19 -4.71
N VAL A 558 28.82 -6.55 -3.70
CA VAL A 558 28.16 -5.54 -2.85
C VAL A 558 27.62 -4.38 -3.67
N ARG A 559 28.36 -3.91 -4.68
CA ARG A 559 27.86 -2.83 -5.56
C ARG A 559 26.61 -3.27 -6.32
N LYS A 560 26.63 -4.48 -6.88
CA LYS A 560 25.48 -5.06 -7.59
C LYS A 560 24.27 -5.23 -6.66
N ASP A 561 24.47 -5.86 -5.51
CA ASP A 561 23.41 -6.13 -4.54
C ASP A 561 22.78 -4.83 -4.02
N CYS A 562 23.59 -3.78 -3.79
CA CYS A 562 23.10 -2.47 -3.37
C CYS A 562 22.23 -1.79 -4.46
N GLU A 563 22.56 -1.96 -5.74
CA GLU A 563 21.75 -1.45 -6.86
C GLU A 563 20.42 -2.22 -6.99
N GLU A 564 20.40 -3.50 -6.60
CA GLU A 564 19.22 -4.37 -6.59
C GLU A 564 18.44 -4.29 -5.26
N TYR A 565 18.89 -3.48 -4.28
CA TYR A 565 18.34 -3.41 -2.92
C TYR A 565 18.33 -4.77 -2.20
N ASP A 566 19.34 -5.63 -2.46
CA ASP A 566 19.52 -6.91 -1.77
C ASP A 566 20.54 -6.81 -0.64
N TYR A 567 20.12 -6.25 0.47
CA TYR A 567 20.98 -6.03 1.63
C TYR A 567 21.26 -7.31 2.43
N VAL A 568 20.40 -8.33 2.30
CA VAL A 568 20.62 -9.63 2.94
C VAL A 568 21.84 -10.31 2.33
N ASP A 569 21.96 -10.35 1.01
CA ASP A 569 23.10 -10.93 0.33
C ASP A 569 24.35 -10.04 0.50
N THR A 570 24.21 -8.72 0.43
CA THR A 570 25.30 -7.79 0.84
C THR A 570 25.87 -8.16 2.21
N SER A 571 25.01 -8.39 3.22
CA SER A 571 25.44 -8.74 4.57
C SER A 571 26.20 -10.06 4.63
N LYS A 572 25.73 -11.08 3.91
CA LYS A 572 26.37 -12.40 3.83
C LYS A 572 27.74 -12.32 3.19
N VAL A 573 27.86 -11.62 2.06
CA VAL A 573 29.12 -11.43 1.32
C VAL A 573 30.15 -10.74 2.20
N LEU A 574 29.79 -9.62 2.82
CA LEU A 574 30.67 -8.87 3.71
C LEU A 574 31.08 -9.67 4.95
N MET A 575 30.13 -10.34 5.61
CA MET A 575 30.40 -11.16 6.78
C MET A 575 31.27 -12.36 6.47
N ASN A 576 31.00 -13.05 5.34
CA ASN A 576 31.81 -14.18 4.92
C ASN A 576 33.27 -13.78 4.70
N PHE A 577 33.51 -12.72 3.95
CA PHE A 577 34.86 -12.22 3.71
C PHE A 577 35.54 -11.82 5.01
N MET A 578 34.90 -11.01 5.86
CA MET A 578 35.51 -10.52 7.11
C MET A 578 35.84 -11.64 8.11
N VAL A 579 34.94 -12.61 8.25
CA VAL A 579 35.08 -13.67 9.26
C VAL A 579 35.92 -14.83 8.76
N ASN A 580 35.61 -15.34 7.58
CA ASN A 580 36.24 -16.58 7.10
C ASN A 580 37.53 -16.33 6.32
N GLU A 581 37.54 -15.41 5.37
CA GLU A 581 38.69 -15.19 4.50
C GLU A 581 39.72 -14.24 5.13
N LEU A 582 39.26 -13.18 5.77
CA LEU A 582 40.19 -12.20 6.38
C LEU A 582 40.56 -12.60 7.80
N SER A 583 39.65 -12.68 8.75
CA SER A 583 39.93 -12.89 10.16
C SER A 583 40.47 -14.30 10.46
N SER A 584 39.73 -15.36 10.07
CA SER A 584 40.06 -16.74 10.41
C SER A 584 41.15 -17.38 9.50
N TYR A 585 41.43 -16.78 8.35
CA TYR A 585 42.44 -17.26 7.44
C TYR A 585 43.64 -16.30 7.39
N TYR A 586 43.49 -15.17 6.69
CA TYR A 586 44.64 -14.31 6.39
C TYR A 586 45.25 -13.66 7.64
N CYS A 587 44.43 -13.08 8.52
CA CYS A 587 44.93 -12.47 9.76
C CYS A 587 45.53 -13.50 10.72
N ASP A 588 45.00 -14.72 10.74
CA ASP A 588 45.46 -15.75 11.67
C ASP A 588 46.90 -16.16 11.39
N PHE A 589 47.28 -16.43 10.17
CA PHE A 589 48.67 -16.82 9.86
C PHE A 589 49.63 -15.62 9.71
N THR A 590 49.14 -14.44 9.37
CA THR A 590 50.00 -13.25 9.18
C THR A 590 50.33 -12.49 10.47
N LYS A 591 49.63 -12.76 11.57
CA LYS A 591 49.90 -12.11 12.87
C LYS A 591 51.31 -12.30 13.34
N ASP A 592 51.92 -13.47 13.15
CA ASP A 592 53.28 -13.74 13.56
C ASP A 592 54.31 -12.91 12.78
N ILE A 593 54.06 -12.65 11.50
CA ILE A 593 54.84 -11.76 10.64
C ILE A 593 54.82 -10.34 11.23
N LEU A 594 53.63 -9.87 11.60
CA LEU A 594 53.47 -8.52 12.16
C LEU A 594 54.09 -8.35 13.55
N TYR A 595 54.12 -9.40 14.38
CA TYR A 595 54.62 -9.33 15.75
C TYR A 595 56.11 -9.65 15.88
N CYS A 596 56.61 -10.47 14.96
CA CYS A 596 58.03 -10.94 15.09
C CYS A 596 58.98 -10.24 14.11
N ASN A 597 58.55 -9.78 12.95
CA ASN A 597 59.42 -9.16 11.96
C ASN A 597 59.74 -7.69 12.30
N ALA A 598 60.90 -7.22 11.87
CA ALA A 598 61.29 -5.84 12.03
C ALA A 598 60.32 -4.85 11.31
N LEU A 599 60.26 -3.61 11.81
CA LEU A 599 59.34 -2.59 11.27
C LEU A 599 59.52 -2.32 9.77
N ASN A 600 60.78 -2.41 9.29
CA ASN A 600 61.12 -2.19 7.87
C ASN A 600 61.22 -3.48 7.04
N ASP A 601 60.76 -4.60 7.58
CA ASP A 601 60.76 -5.89 6.86
C ASP A 601 59.76 -5.88 5.68
N THR A 602 60.22 -6.33 4.54
CA THR A 602 59.38 -6.35 3.30
C THR A 602 58.15 -7.18 3.47
N ARG A 603 58.25 -8.35 4.10
CA ARG A 603 57.08 -9.24 4.29
C ARG A 603 56.05 -8.60 5.21
N ARG A 604 56.52 -7.89 6.24
CA ARG A 604 55.64 -7.10 7.12
C ARG A 604 54.91 -6.01 6.35
N ARG A 605 55.61 -5.26 5.49
CA ARG A 605 54.98 -4.21 4.66
C ARG A 605 53.99 -4.74 3.65
N GLN A 606 54.23 -5.92 3.08
CA GLN A 606 53.27 -6.60 2.19
C GLN A 606 51.97 -6.89 2.94
N VAL A 607 52.01 -7.48 4.13
CA VAL A 607 50.84 -7.77 4.97
C VAL A 607 50.12 -6.49 5.37
N GLN A 608 50.82 -5.46 5.79
CA GLN A 608 50.25 -4.18 6.18
C GLN A 608 49.56 -3.50 4.98
N THR A 609 50.10 -3.61 3.78
CA THR A 609 49.48 -3.14 2.55
C THR A 609 48.13 -3.81 2.30
N VAL A 610 48.03 -5.12 2.46
CA VAL A 610 46.76 -5.86 2.32
C VAL A 610 45.75 -5.44 3.39
N TYR A 611 46.21 -5.30 4.66
CA TYR A 611 45.35 -4.85 5.75
C TYR A 611 44.79 -3.44 5.50
N TRP A 612 45.65 -2.53 5.01
CA TRP A 612 45.24 -1.17 4.69
C TRP A 612 44.16 -1.14 3.57
N LYS A 613 44.41 -1.88 2.46
CA LYS A 613 43.48 -1.99 1.35
C LYS A 613 42.15 -2.65 1.76
N CYS A 614 42.22 -3.69 2.60
CA CYS A 614 41.00 -4.33 3.13
C CYS A 614 40.23 -3.39 4.05
N LEU A 615 40.92 -2.66 4.94
CA LEU A 615 40.27 -1.72 5.84
C LEU A 615 39.61 -0.57 5.08
N ASP A 616 40.32 0.02 4.13
CA ASP A 616 39.81 1.11 3.29
C ASP A 616 38.54 0.71 2.53
N ALA A 617 38.54 -0.45 1.88
CA ALA A 617 37.38 -0.94 1.16
C ALA A 617 36.24 -1.29 2.11
N LEU A 618 36.47 -2.05 3.16
CA LEU A 618 35.43 -2.56 4.04
C LEU A 618 34.76 -1.45 4.86
N VAL A 619 35.51 -0.43 5.30
CA VAL A 619 34.91 0.69 6.04
C VAL A 619 33.94 1.48 5.17
N LYS A 620 34.25 1.66 3.88
CA LYS A 620 33.38 2.32 2.91
C LYS A 620 32.16 1.47 2.57
N LEU A 621 32.33 0.15 2.38
CA LEU A 621 31.23 -0.76 2.06
C LEU A 621 30.25 -0.93 3.24
N TRP A 622 30.73 -0.87 4.49
CA TRP A 622 29.88 -0.93 5.68
C TRP A 622 29.26 0.41 6.07
N ALA A 623 29.76 1.54 5.56
CA ALA A 623 29.34 2.87 6.00
C ALA A 623 27.83 3.12 5.90
N PRO A 624 27.10 2.73 4.84
CA PRO A 624 25.65 2.91 4.77
C PRO A 624 24.88 2.12 5.83
N PHE A 625 25.45 1.05 6.37
CA PHE A 625 24.79 0.11 7.29
C PHE A 625 25.20 0.31 8.74
N LEU A 626 26.49 0.50 9.00
CA LEU A 626 27.08 0.68 10.33
C LEU A 626 27.67 2.09 10.46
N CYS A 627 26.83 3.10 10.29
CA CYS A 627 27.25 4.48 10.10
C CYS A 627 28.11 5.04 11.26
N TYR A 628 27.83 4.66 12.51
CA TYR A 628 28.60 5.12 13.67
C TYR A 628 29.92 4.38 13.81
N THR A 629 29.92 3.07 13.63
CA THR A 629 31.11 2.24 13.76
C THR A 629 32.12 2.57 12.68
N THR A 630 31.70 2.74 11.45
CA THR A 630 32.58 3.05 10.33
C THR A 630 33.17 4.45 10.46
N GLU A 631 32.39 5.42 10.93
CA GLU A 631 32.93 6.76 11.22
C GLU A 631 33.97 6.72 12.36
N GLU A 632 33.72 5.97 13.45
CA GLU A 632 34.69 5.76 14.51
C GLU A 632 35.98 5.11 13.96
N VAL A 633 35.87 4.12 13.09
CA VAL A 633 37.04 3.51 12.43
C VAL A 633 37.76 4.52 11.56
N TRP A 634 37.05 5.33 10.78
CA TRP A 634 37.61 6.33 9.88
C TRP A 634 38.39 7.39 10.61
N MET A 635 37.93 7.88 11.76
CA MET A 635 38.62 8.86 12.59
C MET A 635 39.97 8.36 13.12
N HIS A 636 40.16 7.04 13.19
CA HIS A 636 41.42 6.41 13.63
C HIS A 636 42.23 5.80 12.51
N PHE A 637 41.71 5.88 11.27
CA PHE A 637 42.37 5.33 10.11
C PHE A 637 43.23 6.40 9.41
N ASN A 638 44.51 6.06 9.19
CA ASN A 638 45.45 6.96 8.50
C ASN A 638 45.08 7.02 6.98
N ASN A 639 44.10 7.85 6.65
CA ASN A 639 43.60 8.08 5.30
C ASN A 639 43.26 9.56 5.15
N ASP A 640 43.75 10.20 4.07
CA ASP A 640 43.56 11.63 3.78
C ASP A 640 42.47 11.87 2.73
N GLU A 641 41.66 10.87 2.37
CA GLU A 641 40.69 10.95 1.26
C GLU A 641 39.55 11.92 1.56
N ALA A 642 38.99 11.87 2.76
CA ALA A 642 37.89 12.72 3.18
C ALA A 642 37.88 12.90 4.72
N GLU A 643 37.20 13.97 5.18
CA GLU A 643 37.00 14.26 6.60
C GLU A 643 36.13 13.19 7.30
N SER A 644 35.19 12.61 6.56
CA SER A 644 34.27 11.57 7.02
C SER A 644 34.15 10.45 5.98
N VAL A 645 33.99 9.20 6.44
CA VAL A 645 33.73 8.06 5.54
C VAL A 645 32.45 8.25 4.73
N HIS A 646 31.48 9.01 5.24
CA HIS A 646 30.23 9.30 4.58
C HIS A 646 30.34 10.25 3.38
N TYR A 647 31.49 10.86 3.16
CA TYR A 647 31.81 11.66 1.96
C TYR A 647 32.55 10.84 0.90
N CYS A 648 32.91 9.59 1.21
CA CYS A 648 33.59 8.70 0.28
C CYS A 648 32.58 7.98 -0.65
N HIS A 649 33.08 7.62 -1.82
CA HIS A 649 32.36 6.70 -2.72
C HIS A 649 32.68 5.25 -2.37
N PHE A 650 31.83 4.31 -2.79
CA PHE A 650 32.15 2.90 -2.76
C PHE A 650 33.44 2.62 -3.54
N PRO A 651 34.26 1.65 -3.09
CA PRO A 651 35.48 1.29 -3.79
C PRO A 651 35.21 0.92 -5.25
N THR A 652 36.17 1.25 -6.11
CA THR A 652 36.11 0.85 -7.53
C THR A 652 36.49 -0.61 -7.70
N VAL A 653 35.88 -1.29 -8.68
CA VAL A 653 36.27 -2.65 -9.06
C VAL A 653 37.59 -2.60 -9.80
N GLU A 654 38.63 -3.28 -9.29
CA GLU A 654 39.94 -3.37 -9.91
C GLU A 654 40.01 -4.59 -10.86
N SER A 655 40.95 -4.56 -11.79
CA SER A 655 41.23 -5.69 -12.71
C SER A 655 42.61 -6.27 -12.43
N TYR A 656 42.67 -7.53 -12.04
CA TYR A 656 43.92 -8.26 -11.81
C TYR A 656 44.09 -9.35 -12.89
N ALA A 657 45.18 -9.28 -13.66
CA ALA A 657 45.41 -10.19 -14.79
C ALA A 657 45.51 -11.68 -14.39
N ASN A 658 45.97 -11.95 -13.14
CA ASN A 658 46.15 -13.29 -12.59
C ASN A 658 45.00 -13.75 -11.68
N ALA A 659 43.88 -13.04 -11.67
CA ALA A 659 42.76 -13.30 -10.72
C ALA A 659 42.22 -14.73 -10.83
N ASP A 660 41.93 -15.22 -12.06
CA ASP A 660 41.35 -16.55 -12.28
C ASP A 660 42.32 -17.65 -11.90
N ALA A 661 43.63 -17.50 -12.27
CA ALA A 661 44.64 -18.44 -11.90
C ALA A 661 44.85 -18.57 -10.38
N LEU A 662 44.84 -17.43 -9.65
CA LEU A 662 44.91 -17.42 -8.19
C LEU A 662 43.67 -18.08 -7.57
N LYS A 663 42.50 -17.81 -8.06
CA LYS A 663 41.28 -18.44 -7.54
C LYS A 663 41.31 -19.98 -7.72
N GLU A 664 41.75 -20.47 -8.82
CA GLU A 664 41.89 -21.92 -9.11
C GLU A 664 42.94 -22.56 -8.16
N GLU A 665 44.11 -21.95 -8.04
CA GLU A 665 45.18 -22.43 -7.18
C GLU A 665 44.75 -22.48 -5.70
N PHE A 666 44.16 -21.37 -5.20
CA PHE A 666 43.77 -21.28 -3.79
C PHE A 666 42.52 -22.09 -3.46
N ALA A 667 41.60 -22.37 -4.43
CA ALA A 667 40.47 -23.26 -4.21
C ALA A 667 40.95 -24.64 -3.74
N SER A 668 41.91 -25.23 -4.47
CA SER A 668 42.50 -26.53 -4.10
C SER A 668 43.26 -26.52 -2.76
N LEU A 669 43.99 -25.45 -2.48
CA LEU A 669 44.68 -25.27 -1.21
C LEU A 669 43.73 -25.14 -0.01
N LEU A 670 42.63 -24.42 -0.17
CA LEU A 670 41.63 -24.20 0.88
C LEU A 670 40.81 -25.45 1.17
N ASP A 671 40.56 -26.29 0.17
CA ASP A 671 39.91 -27.60 0.34
C ASP A 671 40.79 -28.50 1.20
N VAL A 672 42.07 -28.61 0.88
CA VAL A 672 43.06 -29.38 1.70
C VAL A 672 43.16 -28.81 3.13
N ARG A 673 43.17 -27.46 3.26
CA ARG A 673 43.17 -26.82 4.58
C ARG A 673 41.92 -27.21 5.40
N THR A 674 40.77 -27.26 4.77
CA THR A 674 39.51 -27.60 5.44
C THR A 674 39.56 -29.03 5.99
N ASP A 675 40.07 -29.99 5.21
CA ASP A 675 40.26 -31.37 5.65
C ASP A 675 41.27 -31.50 6.81
N VAL A 676 42.40 -30.76 6.74
CA VAL A 676 43.36 -30.73 7.80
C VAL A 676 42.78 -30.11 9.09
N MET A 677 42.08 -29.00 9.01
CA MET A 677 41.43 -28.37 10.16
C MET A 677 40.40 -29.30 10.81
N LYS A 678 39.62 -30.03 10.03
CA LYS A 678 38.68 -31.03 10.51
C LYS A 678 39.40 -32.15 11.26
N ALA A 679 40.47 -32.72 10.70
CA ALA A 679 41.26 -33.76 11.34
C ALA A 679 41.89 -33.28 12.65
N LEU A 680 42.38 -32.02 12.69
CA LEU A 680 42.89 -31.39 13.92
C LEU A 680 41.82 -31.24 14.98
N GLU A 681 40.62 -30.82 14.61
CA GLU A 681 39.47 -30.69 15.53
C GLU A 681 39.06 -32.06 16.10
N GLU A 682 38.96 -33.06 15.27
CA GLU A 682 38.66 -34.44 15.69
C GLU A 682 39.72 -34.94 16.67
N SER A 683 40.99 -34.67 16.39
CA SER A 683 42.11 -35.04 17.26
C SER A 683 42.10 -34.30 18.60
N ARG A 684 41.75 -33.01 18.63
CA ARG A 684 41.54 -32.24 19.85
C ARG A 684 40.36 -32.77 20.69
N ASN A 685 39.24 -33.05 20.02
CA ASN A 685 38.07 -33.63 20.69
C ASN A 685 38.35 -35.02 21.28
N ALA A 686 39.22 -35.81 20.62
CA ALA A 686 39.72 -37.10 21.10
C ALA A 686 40.83 -36.93 22.12
N LYS A 687 41.30 -35.68 22.43
CA LYS A 687 42.42 -35.37 23.34
C LYS A 687 43.76 -36.05 22.97
N THR A 688 43.96 -36.34 21.69
CA THR A 688 45.20 -36.88 21.16
C THR A 688 46.25 -35.79 20.90
N ILE A 689 45.80 -34.55 20.72
CA ILE A 689 46.62 -33.34 20.64
C ILE A 689 46.06 -32.27 21.57
N GLY A 690 46.92 -31.30 21.97
CA GLY A 690 46.55 -30.18 22.85
C GLY A 690 45.86 -29.02 22.14
#